data_d377313aa0e31ebf74971c750089311f
#
_entry.id   d377313aa0e31ebf74971c750089311f
#
_cell.length_a   1.000
_cell.length_b   1.000
_cell.length_c   1.000
_cell.angle_alpha   90.00
_cell.angle_beta   90.00
_cell.angle_gamma   90.00
#
_symmetry.space_group_name_H-M   'P 1'
#
loop_
_entity.id
_entity.type
_entity.pdbx_description
1 polymer ?
#
loop_
_entity_poly.entity_id
_entity_poly.type
_entity_poly.pdbx_seq_one_letter_code
_entity_poly.pdbx_strand_id
1 'polypeptide(L)'
;MSGWNIIYGLINFAILAAALYFIGRKIVRKGYRDHRDSVEQALAHADESEKNAKSLLDSIPDDKAEGERACRAILDAAQAAAEENSRLAREKDAEAARQLAAELDKKKQLLRGDARRSVSASAAGSITGAAASLLAGEKYAQAKRALLRRQVDDFAESYRPTGGELECFAAEGRARVRIRFAEETDENASGRIERAIAQGIEAALGKPIPTELDVSVDPALIGGLTIETGDTVFDGSLSGMLRRAEEELSSASSAEGELSAALREKLGAIEGGMNVYQIGHVASLSDGICSVTGLSDVMAGEMLAFRGALRGMVMDLREGSVGVALLGNYDELREGDTVLRTRRVMEVPVGEAMLGRVVDTLGRPVDGKGEIRAEGTRPVESPAPGVIERRPVSVPMMTGIKAIDSLIPIGRGQRELIIGDRQTGKTAIAVDTILNQRGKDMICIYVAIGQKESTVASVVDRLEKNGAMDYTIVVCANASEPAPMLYLAPYAGAAMGEYFMYKGRDVLIIYDDLSKQAVAYREISLLLHRPPGREAYPGDVFYLHSRLLERAARLNEEAGGGSMTALPIIETQAGDISAYIPTNVISITDGQIFLETDLFNAGVRPAVNVGLSVSRVGGAAQLGAMKQVAGRLRMDLAQYRELAAFSQFGSDLDKTTRATLHRGDRMTELLMQGQYAPMSAADQIISIYSAAEGFCDGVELRDIARYEAGLIPYVHTQFPEFEELVLSGKKLDRDQLARLREVIGAYTADFQ
;
A
#
# COMPACT_ATOMS: atom_id res chain seq x y z
N MET A 1 23.15 -36.96 -8.47
CA MET A 1 21.67 -36.89 -8.38
C MET A 1 21.12 -37.87 -9.40
N SER A 2 20.39 -38.87 -8.93
CA SER A 2 20.00 -40.01 -9.76
C SER A 2 18.93 -39.61 -10.79
N GLY A 3 19.08 -40.13 -12.02
CA GLY A 3 18.15 -39.87 -13.15
C GLY A 3 16.66 -40.13 -12.88
N TRP A 4 16.33 -40.76 -11.77
CA TRP A 4 14.96 -40.99 -11.31
C TRP A 4 14.21 -39.71 -10.91
N ASN A 5 14.88 -38.72 -10.36
CA ASN A 5 14.22 -37.46 -9.97
C ASN A 5 13.81 -36.60 -11.17
N ILE A 6 14.53 -36.70 -12.29
CA ILE A 6 14.17 -36.00 -13.54
C ILE A 6 12.96 -36.68 -14.18
N ILE A 7 12.92 -38.02 -14.14
CA ILE A 7 11.79 -38.80 -14.67
C ILE A 7 10.52 -38.53 -13.85
N TYR A 8 10.61 -38.46 -12.52
CA TYR A 8 9.49 -38.09 -11.65
C TYR A 8 9.02 -36.67 -11.91
N GLY A 9 9.93 -35.70 -12.11
CA GLY A 9 9.57 -34.32 -12.46
C GLY A 9 8.85 -34.22 -13.80
N LEU A 10 9.30 -34.96 -14.82
CA LEU A 10 8.65 -34.99 -16.14
C LEU A 10 7.27 -35.67 -16.10
N ILE A 11 7.11 -36.72 -15.31
CA ILE A 11 5.82 -37.39 -15.14
C ILE A 11 4.83 -36.48 -14.42
N ASN A 12 5.25 -35.82 -13.35
CA ASN A 12 4.40 -34.89 -12.62
C ASN A 12 4.01 -33.67 -13.49
N PHE A 13 4.93 -33.15 -14.27
CA PHE A 13 4.64 -32.07 -15.22
C PHE A 13 3.65 -32.52 -16.32
N ALA A 14 3.81 -33.72 -16.85
CA ALA A 14 2.88 -34.27 -17.85
C ALA A 14 1.48 -34.51 -17.26
N ILE A 15 1.39 -34.96 -16.01
CA ILE A 15 0.10 -35.14 -15.31
C ILE A 15 -0.55 -33.78 -15.04
N LEU A 16 0.21 -32.76 -14.60
CA LEU A 16 -0.30 -31.43 -14.38
C LEU A 16 -0.77 -30.77 -15.67
N ALA A 17 0.01 -30.89 -16.74
CA ALA A 17 -0.36 -30.35 -18.06
C ALA A 17 -1.61 -31.04 -18.63
N ALA A 18 -1.73 -32.37 -18.48
CA ALA A 18 -2.92 -33.11 -18.84
C ALA A 18 -4.13 -32.70 -18.00
N ALA A 19 -3.97 -32.53 -16.69
CA ALA A 19 -5.05 -32.07 -15.82
C ALA A 19 -5.54 -30.66 -16.19
N LEU A 20 -4.63 -29.72 -16.44
CA LEU A 20 -4.95 -28.36 -16.90
C LEU A 20 -5.64 -28.36 -18.28
N TYR A 21 -5.19 -29.22 -19.19
CA TYR A 21 -5.84 -29.39 -20.51
C TYR A 21 -7.26 -29.93 -20.39
N PHE A 22 -7.47 -30.97 -19.57
CA PHE A 22 -8.80 -31.55 -19.38
C PHE A 22 -9.75 -30.62 -18.63
N ILE A 23 -9.26 -29.88 -17.60
CA ILE A 23 -10.05 -28.90 -16.86
C ILE A 23 -10.41 -27.72 -17.78
N GLY A 24 -9.44 -27.14 -18.47
CA GLY A 24 -9.66 -26.05 -19.41
C GLY A 24 -10.63 -26.42 -20.54
N ARG A 25 -10.44 -27.61 -21.14
CA ARG A 25 -11.33 -28.14 -22.15
C ARG A 25 -12.76 -28.37 -21.64
N LYS A 26 -12.91 -28.77 -20.36
CA LYS A 26 -14.22 -28.98 -19.73
C LYS A 26 -14.95 -27.67 -19.49
N ILE A 27 -14.24 -26.64 -19.03
CA ILE A 27 -14.78 -25.29 -18.76
C ILE A 27 -15.19 -24.60 -20.07
N VAL A 28 -14.30 -24.60 -21.06
CA VAL A 28 -14.59 -23.98 -22.37
C VAL A 28 -15.74 -24.72 -23.11
N ARG A 29 -15.76 -26.07 -23.05
CA ARG A 29 -16.87 -26.83 -23.63
C ARG A 29 -18.19 -26.63 -22.89
N LYS A 30 -18.15 -26.38 -21.57
CA LYS A 30 -19.37 -26.09 -20.82
C LYS A 30 -19.90 -24.70 -21.18
N GLY A 31 -19.06 -23.68 -21.16
CA GLY A 31 -19.46 -22.31 -21.54
C GLY A 31 -19.97 -22.21 -22.98
N TYR A 32 -19.36 -22.96 -23.93
CA TYR A 32 -19.81 -22.99 -25.33
C TYR A 32 -21.14 -23.74 -25.50
N ARG A 33 -21.36 -24.81 -24.71
CA ARG A 33 -22.64 -25.52 -24.70
C ARG A 33 -23.75 -24.67 -24.10
N ASP A 34 -23.51 -24.08 -22.94
CA ASP A 34 -24.51 -23.25 -22.26
C ASP A 34 -24.92 -22.05 -23.13
N HIS A 35 -23.99 -21.46 -23.87
CA HIS A 35 -24.30 -20.38 -24.81
C HIS A 35 -25.04 -20.87 -26.07
N ARG A 36 -24.64 -22.03 -26.63
CA ARG A 36 -25.34 -22.64 -27.74
C ARG A 36 -26.76 -23.07 -27.40
N ASP A 37 -26.91 -23.69 -26.21
CA ASP A 37 -28.21 -24.16 -25.72
C ASP A 37 -29.15 -22.99 -25.43
N SER A 38 -28.61 -21.84 -24.97
CA SER A 38 -29.37 -20.58 -24.81
C SER A 38 -29.83 -20.01 -26.15
N VAL A 39 -28.99 -20.06 -27.18
CA VAL A 39 -29.36 -19.62 -28.55
C VAL A 39 -30.33 -20.59 -29.22
N GLU A 40 -30.15 -21.90 -29.06
CA GLU A 40 -31.08 -22.93 -29.53
C GLU A 40 -32.45 -22.81 -28.83
N GLN A 41 -32.51 -22.54 -27.55
CA GLN A 41 -33.76 -22.29 -26.83
C GLN A 41 -34.46 -21.01 -27.29
N ALA A 42 -33.70 -19.94 -27.56
CA ALA A 42 -34.27 -18.71 -28.13
C ALA A 42 -34.82 -18.92 -29.55
N LEU A 43 -34.13 -19.71 -30.36
CA LEU A 43 -34.60 -20.09 -31.70
C LEU A 43 -35.81 -21.02 -31.65
N ALA A 44 -35.82 -21.99 -30.75
CA ALA A 44 -36.96 -22.91 -30.55
C ALA A 44 -38.21 -22.14 -30.08
N HIS A 45 -38.04 -21.15 -29.16
CA HIS A 45 -39.14 -20.28 -28.75
C HIS A 45 -39.66 -19.38 -29.88
N ALA A 46 -38.78 -18.93 -30.78
CA ALA A 46 -39.19 -18.17 -31.95
C ALA A 46 -39.97 -19.04 -32.96
N ASP A 47 -39.52 -20.28 -33.20
CA ASP A 47 -40.19 -21.26 -34.05
C ASP A 47 -41.56 -21.70 -33.51
N GLU A 48 -41.64 -21.87 -32.16
CA GLU A 48 -42.91 -22.22 -31.48
C GLU A 48 -43.88 -21.04 -31.52
N SER A 49 -43.39 -19.81 -31.37
CA SER A 49 -44.22 -18.61 -31.53
C SER A 49 -44.71 -18.44 -32.98
N GLU A 50 -43.87 -18.77 -33.98
CA GLU A 50 -44.26 -18.74 -35.40
C GLU A 50 -45.31 -19.80 -35.73
N LYS A 51 -45.16 -21.03 -35.20
CA LYS A 51 -46.14 -22.11 -35.35
C LYS A 51 -47.47 -21.78 -34.70
N ASN A 52 -47.43 -21.20 -33.47
CA ASN A 52 -48.64 -20.80 -32.78
C ASN A 52 -49.35 -19.63 -33.47
N ALA A 53 -48.60 -18.68 -34.06
CA ALA A 53 -49.15 -17.60 -34.88
C ALA A 53 -49.82 -18.15 -36.18
N LYS A 54 -49.20 -19.15 -36.82
CA LYS A 54 -49.78 -19.80 -38.01
C LYS A 54 -51.04 -20.62 -37.68
N SER A 55 -51.06 -21.34 -36.55
CA SER A 55 -52.25 -22.11 -36.13
C SER A 55 -53.42 -21.21 -35.69
N LEU A 56 -53.16 -20.03 -35.18
CA LEU A 56 -54.18 -19.01 -34.88
C LEU A 56 -54.73 -18.38 -36.17
N LEU A 57 -53.89 -18.15 -37.17
CA LEU A 57 -54.32 -17.67 -38.50
C LEU A 57 -55.25 -18.62 -39.24
N ASP A 58 -55.02 -19.93 -39.10
CA ASP A 58 -55.88 -20.98 -39.76
C ASP A 58 -57.23 -21.21 -39.01
N SER A 59 -57.38 -20.69 -37.80
CA SER A 59 -58.58 -20.85 -36.95
C SER A 59 -59.57 -19.67 -37.01
N ILE A 60 -59.26 -18.56 -37.72
CA ILE A 60 -60.14 -17.39 -37.83
C ILE A 60 -60.54 -17.15 -39.28
N PRO A 61 -61.78 -17.51 -39.69
CA PRO A 61 -62.21 -17.40 -41.06
C PRO A 61 -62.48 -15.99 -41.61
N ASP A 62 -62.68 -14.96 -40.78
CA ASP A 62 -63.23 -13.67 -41.27
C ASP A 62 -62.39 -12.38 -40.97
N ASP A 63 -61.20 -12.49 -40.30
CA ASP A 63 -60.37 -11.29 -40.02
C ASP A 63 -58.94 -11.39 -40.55
N LYS A 64 -58.78 -11.87 -41.78
CA LYS A 64 -57.49 -12.05 -42.45
C LYS A 64 -56.65 -10.75 -42.52
N ALA A 65 -57.29 -9.60 -42.66
CA ALA A 65 -56.63 -8.32 -42.84
C ALA A 65 -56.10 -7.76 -41.47
N GLU A 66 -56.75 -8.09 -40.36
CA GLU A 66 -56.35 -7.64 -39.02
C GLU A 66 -55.25 -8.54 -38.46
N GLY A 67 -55.31 -9.86 -38.74
CA GLY A 67 -54.28 -10.83 -38.46
C GLY A 67 -52.96 -10.56 -39.24
N GLU A 68 -53.05 -10.17 -40.49
CA GLU A 68 -51.85 -9.78 -41.27
C GLU A 68 -51.20 -8.48 -40.78
N ARG A 69 -51.99 -7.51 -40.27
CA ARG A 69 -51.46 -6.28 -39.66
C ARG A 69 -50.77 -6.58 -38.32
N ALA A 70 -51.37 -7.45 -37.47
CA ALA A 70 -50.79 -7.85 -36.20
C ALA A 70 -49.50 -8.68 -36.43
N CYS A 71 -49.47 -9.57 -37.42
CA CYS A 71 -48.30 -10.35 -37.76
C CYS A 71 -47.15 -9.48 -38.29
N ARG A 72 -47.46 -8.46 -39.12
CA ARG A 72 -46.46 -7.47 -39.56
C ARG A 72 -45.93 -6.64 -38.40
N ALA A 73 -46.80 -6.17 -37.48
CA ALA A 73 -46.38 -5.41 -36.31
C ALA A 73 -45.46 -6.22 -35.38
N ILE A 74 -45.72 -7.54 -35.22
CA ILE A 74 -44.86 -8.44 -34.42
C ILE A 74 -43.52 -8.69 -35.15
N LEU A 75 -43.52 -8.84 -36.46
CA LEU A 75 -42.31 -8.98 -37.24
C LEU A 75 -41.46 -7.71 -37.24
N ASP A 76 -42.08 -6.54 -37.38
CA ASP A 76 -41.39 -5.25 -37.32
C ASP A 76 -40.81 -4.99 -35.91
N ALA A 77 -41.56 -5.35 -34.85
CA ALA A 77 -41.07 -5.27 -33.49
C ALA A 77 -39.91 -6.24 -33.20
N ALA A 78 -39.97 -7.47 -33.72
CA ALA A 78 -38.90 -8.46 -33.59
C ALA A 78 -37.65 -8.04 -34.37
N GLN A 79 -37.79 -7.45 -35.55
CA GLN A 79 -36.68 -6.89 -36.32
C GLN A 79 -36.05 -5.69 -35.62
N ALA A 80 -36.85 -4.78 -35.09
CA ALA A 80 -36.34 -3.65 -34.32
C ALA A 80 -35.60 -4.09 -33.07
N ALA A 81 -36.10 -5.09 -32.32
CA ALA A 81 -35.42 -5.66 -31.17
C ALA A 81 -34.12 -6.39 -31.56
N ALA A 82 -34.08 -7.07 -32.67
CA ALA A 82 -32.87 -7.72 -33.17
C ALA A 82 -31.80 -6.71 -33.64
N GLU A 83 -32.22 -5.60 -34.27
CA GLU A 83 -31.32 -4.50 -34.63
C GLU A 83 -30.77 -3.78 -33.39
N GLU A 84 -31.60 -3.55 -32.38
CA GLU A 84 -31.17 -2.94 -31.13
C GLU A 84 -30.20 -3.83 -30.35
N ASN A 85 -30.47 -5.12 -30.25
CA ASN A 85 -29.55 -6.08 -29.64
C ASN A 85 -28.23 -6.19 -30.42
N SER A 86 -28.27 -6.11 -31.74
CA SER A 86 -27.08 -6.09 -32.60
C SER A 86 -26.26 -4.79 -32.39
N ARG A 87 -26.95 -3.66 -32.21
CA ARG A 87 -26.32 -2.39 -31.90
C ARG A 87 -25.64 -2.43 -30.54
N LEU A 88 -26.35 -2.87 -29.48
CA LEU A 88 -25.81 -3.03 -28.11
C LEU A 88 -24.63 -4.01 -28.06
N ALA A 89 -24.69 -5.09 -28.84
CA ALA A 89 -23.55 -6.02 -28.94
C ALA A 89 -22.32 -5.35 -29.56
N ARG A 90 -22.53 -4.63 -30.69
CA ARG A 90 -21.43 -3.88 -31.33
C ARG A 90 -20.85 -2.77 -30.44
N GLU A 91 -21.69 -2.08 -29.65
CA GLU A 91 -21.23 -1.09 -28.68
C GLU A 91 -20.39 -1.72 -27.58
N LYS A 92 -20.81 -2.86 -27.03
CA LYS A 92 -20.04 -3.65 -26.05
C LYS A 92 -18.72 -4.16 -26.60
N ASP A 93 -18.73 -4.67 -27.84
CA ASP A 93 -17.52 -5.15 -28.51
C ASP A 93 -16.54 -3.97 -28.78
N ALA A 94 -17.09 -2.82 -29.18
CA ALA A 94 -16.27 -1.62 -29.38
C ALA A 94 -15.68 -1.08 -28.05
N GLU A 95 -16.42 -1.19 -26.96
CA GLU A 95 -15.95 -0.81 -25.64
C GLU A 95 -14.88 -1.78 -25.13
N ALA A 96 -15.08 -3.08 -25.29
CA ALA A 96 -14.08 -4.11 -24.97
C ALA A 96 -12.80 -3.94 -25.81
N ALA A 97 -12.94 -3.61 -27.10
CA ALA A 97 -11.79 -3.33 -27.96
C ALA A 97 -11.03 -2.06 -27.53
N ARG A 98 -11.73 -1.02 -27.06
CA ARG A 98 -11.09 0.18 -26.51
C ARG A 98 -10.35 -0.11 -25.20
N GLN A 99 -10.94 -0.92 -24.32
CA GLN A 99 -10.30 -1.33 -23.07
C GLN A 99 -9.04 -2.15 -23.35
N LEU A 100 -9.11 -3.10 -24.28
CA LEU A 100 -7.95 -3.90 -24.68
C LEU A 100 -6.85 -3.03 -25.33
N ALA A 101 -7.22 -2.06 -26.16
CA ALA A 101 -6.27 -1.13 -26.76
C ALA A 101 -5.59 -0.24 -25.69
N ALA A 102 -6.35 0.21 -24.68
CA ALA A 102 -5.81 0.98 -23.56
C ALA A 102 -4.86 0.14 -22.70
N GLU A 103 -5.19 -1.13 -22.42
CA GLU A 103 -4.30 -2.06 -21.73
C GLU A 103 -3.01 -2.33 -22.51
N LEU A 104 -3.12 -2.53 -23.82
CA LEU A 104 -1.94 -2.71 -24.68
C LEU A 104 -1.06 -1.46 -24.73
N ASP A 105 -1.64 -0.26 -24.75
CA ASP A 105 -0.88 0.99 -24.69
C ASP A 105 -0.22 1.18 -23.32
N LYS A 106 -0.91 0.81 -22.24
CA LYS A 106 -0.36 0.82 -20.86
C LYS A 106 0.84 -0.14 -20.74
N LYS A 107 0.71 -1.35 -21.27
CA LYS A 107 1.80 -2.34 -21.29
C LYS A 107 2.97 -1.94 -22.18
N LYS A 108 2.70 -1.26 -23.30
CA LYS A 108 3.72 -0.69 -24.18
C LYS A 108 4.47 0.48 -23.54
N GLN A 109 3.80 1.31 -22.74
CA GLN A 109 4.43 2.38 -21.96
C GLN A 109 5.30 1.81 -20.84
N LEU A 110 4.86 0.75 -20.15
CA LEU A 110 5.66 0.00 -19.18
C LEU A 110 6.96 -0.51 -19.78
N LEU A 111 6.85 -1.25 -20.90
CA LEU A 111 8.01 -1.80 -21.63
C LEU A 111 8.94 -0.71 -22.15
N ARG A 112 8.39 0.45 -22.55
CA ARG A 112 9.21 1.60 -22.95
C ARG A 112 9.91 2.27 -21.76
N GLY A 113 9.27 2.33 -20.58
CA GLY A 113 9.88 2.83 -19.35
C GLY A 113 11.05 1.95 -18.90
N ASP A 114 10.86 0.63 -18.90
CA ASP A 114 11.89 -0.33 -18.54
C ASP A 114 13.04 -0.34 -19.57
N ALA A 115 12.71 -0.27 -20.87
CA ALA A 115 13.71 -0.15 -21.92
C ALA A 115 14.52 1.17 -21.81
N ARG A 116 13.87 2.29 -21.46
CA ARG A 116 14.58 3.55 -21.22
C ARG A 116 15.52 3.48 -20.02
N ARG A 117 15.10 2.90 -18.90
CA ARG A 117 15.96 2.68 -17.72
C ARG A 117 17.15 1.79 -18.05
N SER A 118 16.90 0.69 -18.74
CA SER A 118 17.95 -0.22 -19.22
C SER A 118 18.92 0.47 -20.20
N VAL A 119 18.41 1.30 -21.09
CA VAL A 119 19.23 2.08 -22.05
C VAL A 119 20.02 3.18 -21.35
N SER A 120 19.43 3.90 -20.38
CA SER A 120 20.13 4.93 -19.60
C SER A 120 21.26 4.33 -18.75
N ALA A 121 20.98 3.25 -18.04
CA ALA A 121 22.00 2.51 -17.28
C ALA A 121 23.08 1.93 -18.19
N SER A 122 22.69 1.34 -19.32
CA SER A 122 23.64 0.81 -20.31
C SER A 122 24.46 1.92 -20.99
N ALA A 123 23.87 3.11 -21.22
CA ALA A 123 24.58 4.27 -21.76
C ALA A 123 25.59 4.83 -20.73
N ALA A 124 25.19 4.97 -19.47
CA ALA A 124 26.09 5.38 -18.38
C ALA A 124 27.26 4.41 -18.26
N GLY A 125 27.01 3.08 -18.21
CA GLY A 125 28.04 2.05 -18.18
C GLY A 125 28.93 2.05 -19.45
N SER A 126 28.38 2.33 -20.61
CA SER A 126 29.17 2.44 -21.85
C SER A 126 30.08 3.66 -21.84
N ILE A 127 29.62 4.81 -21.34
CA ILE A 127 30.38 6.05 -21.25
C ILE A 127 31.48 5.88 -20.19
N THR A 128 31.20 5.34 -19.03
CA THR A 128 32.20 5.11 -17.97
C THR A 128 33.18 4.02 -18.38
N GLY A 129 32.75 2.97 -19.08
CA GLY A 129 33.62 1.95 -19.66
C GLY A 129 34.56 2.53 -20.75
N ALA A 130 34.07 3.41 -21.61
CA ALA A 130 34.90 4.13 -22.60
C ALA A 130 35.89 5.04 -21.89
N ALA A 131 35.48 5.80 -20.86
CA ALA A 131 36.35 6.62 -20.05
C ALA A 131 37.43 5.79 -19.34
N ALA A 132 37.04 4.64 -18.77
CA ALA A 132 37.96 3.68 -18.16
C ALA A 132 39.05 3.20 -19.16
N SER A 133 38.61 2.80 -20.37
CA SER A 133 39.50 2.34 -21.42
C SER A 133 40.46 3.43 -21.89
N LEU A 134 39.99 4.68 -22.00
CA LEU A 134 40.83 5.83 -22.35
C LEU A 134 41.84 6.12 -21.24
N LEU A 135 41.42 6.13 -19.97
CA LEU A 135 42.29 6.41 -18.83
C LEU A 135 43.26 5.27 -18.54
N ALA A 136 42.98 4.05 -18.96
CA ALA A 136 43.92 2.92 -18.86
C ALA A 136 45.15 3.10 -19.76
N GLY A 137 45.08 3.94 -20.83
CA GLY A 137 46.15 4.12 -21.76
C GLY A 137 47.43 4.81 -21.21
N GLU A 138 48.59 4.49 -21.77
CA GLU A 138 49.91 5.07 -21.38
C GLU A 138 49.97 6.60 -21.48
N LYS A 139 49.13 7.21 -22.31
CA LYS A 139 49.08 8.68 -22.49
C LYS A 139 48.85 9.42 -21.17
N TYR A 140 48.17 8.79 -20.19
CA TYR A 140 47.84 9.39 -18.92
C TYR A 140 48.73 8.91 -17.75
N ALA A 141 49.82 8.16 -18.02
CA ALA A 141 50.69 7.59 -16.98
C ALA A 141 51.28 8.69 -16.07
N GLN A 142 51.66 9.85 -16.62
CA GLN A 142 52.19 10.95 -15.84
C GLN A 142 51.15 11.58 -14.91
N ALA A 143 49.89 11.72 -15.37
CA ALA A 143 48.79 12.23 -14.58
C ALA A 143 48.39 11.24 -13.45
N LYS A 144 48.37 9.95 -13.74
CA LYS A 144 48.12 8.88 -12.75
C LYS A 144 49.17 8.88 -11.64
N ARG A 145 50.47 9.02 -11.99
CA ARG A 145 51.53 9.12 -10.99
C ARG A 145 51.44 10.39 -10.14
N ALA A 146 51.04 11.52 -10.73
CA ALA A 146 50.80 12.74 -9.97
C ALA A 146 49.63 12.60 -9.02
N LEU A 147 48.53 12.00 -9.46
CA LEU A 147 47.36 11.66 -8.61
C LEU A 147 47.75 10.78 -7.45
N LEU A 148 48.49 9.68 -7.71
CA LEU A 148 48.93 8.76 -6.68
C LEU A 148 49.80 9.44 -5.62
N ARG A 149 50.77 10.29 -6.06
CA ARG A 149 51.64 11.04 -5.10
C ARG A 149 50.78 11.92 -4.19
N ARG A 150 49.89 12.69 -4.77
CA ARG A 150 48.96 13.56 -4.02
C ARG A 150 48.15 12.77 -3.02
N GLN A 151 47.57 11.65 -3.44
CA GLN A 151 46.76 10.78 -2.55
C GLN A 151 47.56 10.20 -1.38
N VAL A 152 48.81 9.78 -1.61
CA VAL A 152 49.70 9.32 -0.55
C VAL A 152 50.03 10.45 0.42
N ASP A 153 50.25 11.66 -0.10
CA ASP A 153 50.55 12.83 0.71
C ASP A 153 49.33 13.25 1.57
N ASP A 154 48.17 13.36 0.92
CA ASP A 154 46.90 13.69 1.59
C ASP A 154 46.54 12.65 2.67
N PHE A 155 46.74 11.35 2.40
CA PHE A 155 46.54 10.29 3.39
C PHE A 155 47.52 10.44 4.55
N ALA A 156 48.79 10.58 4.29
CA ALA A 156 49.81 10.66 5.33
C ALA A 156 49.59 11.85 6.28
N GLU A 157 49.06 12.97 5.77
CA GLU A 157 48.77 14.16 6.59
C GLU A 157 47.46 14.08 7.35
N SER A 158 46.43 13.46 6.75
CA SER A 158 45.06 13.48 7.26
C SER A 158 44.63 12.22 8.04
N TYR A 159 45.36 11.12 7.92
CA TYR A 159 44.96 9.87 8.51
C TYR A 159 44.81 9.98 10.03
N ARG A 160 43.65 9.59 10.52
CA ARG A 160 43.33 9.39 11.94
C ARG A 160 42.53 8.11 12.06
N PRO A 161 42.98 7.13 12.86
CA PRO A 161 42.25 5.87 13.00
C PRO A 161 40.87 6.11 13.61
N THR A 162 39.89 5.40 13.10
CA THR A 162 38.50 5.38 13.62
C THR A 162 38.43 4.53 14.90
N GLY A 163 37.34 4.69 15.68
CA GLY A 163 37.11 3.87 16.86
C GLY A 163 37.07 2.36 16.53
N GLY A 164 36.44 2.00 15.41
CA GLY A 164 36.35 0.62 14.95
C GLY A 164 37.71 0.04 14.53
N GLU A 165 38.53 0.81 13.82
CA GLU A 165 39.91 0.39 13.48
C GLU A 165 40.71 0.11 14.75
N LEU A 166 40.63 1.00 15.76
CA LEU A 166 41.36 0.85 17.01
C LEU A 166 40.91 -0.40 17.79
N GLU A 167 39.63 -0.71 17.79
CA GLU A 167 39.10 -1.94 18.40
C GLU A 167 39.60 -3.19 17.68
N CYS A 168 39.57 -3.21 16.34
CA CYS A 168 40.12 -4.28 15.53
C CYS A 168 41.61 -4.50 15.82
N PHE A 169 42.41 -3.43 15.83
CA PHE A 169 43.85 -3.53 16.08
C PHE A 169 44.17 -3.95 17.52
N ALA A 170 43.38 -3.51 18.48
CA ALA A 170 43.53 -3.92 19.87
C ALA A 170 43.17 -5.39 20.09
N ALA A 171 42.14 -5.89 19.40
CA ALA A 171 41.70 -7.28 19.47
C ALA A 171 42.69 -8.23 18.80
N GLU A 172 43.25 -7.86 17.64
CA GLU A 172 44.23 -8.71 16.92
C GLU A 172 45.67 -8.55 17.41
N GLY A 173 45.98 -7.50 18.19
CA GLY A 173 47.31 -7.17 18.65
C GLY A 173 48.29 -6.74 17.53
N ARG A 174 47.76 -6.51 16.33
CA ARG A 174 48.48 -6.05 15.13
C ARG A 174 47.56 -5.28 14.21
N ALA A 175 48.08 -4.30 13.44
CA ALA A 175 47.35 -3.58 12.44
C ALA A 175 47.61 -4.20 11.06
N ARG A 176 46.64 -4.94 10.52
CA ARG A 176 46.70 -5.43 9.15
C ARG A 176 46.22 -4.35 8.19
N VAL A 177 47.06 -4.02 7.23
CA VAL A 177 46.80 -3.00 6.21
C VAL A 177 47.01 -3.61 4.83
N ARG A 178 45.96 -3.60 4.01
CA ARG A 178 46.06 -4.01 2.62
C ARG A 178 46.08 -2.80 1.73
N ILE A 179 47.15 -2.67 0.94
CA ILE A 179 47.32 -1.57 -0.02
C ILE A 179 47.30 -2.17 -1.42
N ARG A 180 46.40 -1.66 -2.28
CA ARG A 180 46.37 -2.04 -3.68
C ARG A 180 46.72 -0.78 -4.53
N PHE A 181 47.71 -0.91 -5.37
CA PHE A 181 48.09 0.11 -6.31
C PHE A 181 47.65 -0.27 -7.74
N ALA A 182 47.27 0.70 -8.55
CA ALA A 182 46.92 0.45 -9.96
C ALA A 182 48.10 0.01 -10.82
N GLU A 183 49.31 0.47 -10.50
CA GLU A 183 50.55 0.22 -11.23
C GLU A 183 51.69 -0.06 -10.22
N GLU A 184 52.78 -0.69 -10.66
CA GLU A 184 53.96 -0.88 -9.79
C GLU A 184 54.51 0.49 -9.35
N THR A 185 54.71 0.65 -8.05
CA THR A 185 55.15 1.92 -7.44
C THR A 185 56.46 1.75 -6.68
N ASP A 186 57.19 2.86 -6.47
CA ASP A 186 58.40 2.90 -5.66
C ASP A 186 58.10 2.48 -4.20
N GLU A 187 59.00 1.76 -3.56
CA GLU A 187 58.93 1.32 -2.15
C GLU A 187 58.65 2.50 -1.14
N ASN A 188 58.92 3.72 -1.55
CA ASN A 188 58.66 4.94 -0.77
C ASN A 188 57.20 5.24 -0.51
N ALA A 189 56.23 4.85 -1.36
CA ALA A 189 54.80 5.14 -1.19
C ALA A 189 54.22 4.29 -0.09
N SER A 190 54.43 2.96 -0.10
CA SER A 190 53.95 2.03 0.94
C SER A 190 54.56 2.34 2.31
N GLY A 191 55.85 2.65 2.38
CA GLY A 191 56.51 3.02 3.63
C GLY A 191 56.06 4.38 4.22
N ARG A 192 55.50 5.27 3.42
CA ARG A 192 54.90 6.52 3.91
C ARG A 192 53.51 6.26 4.53
N ILE A 193 52.70 5.43 3.89
CA ILE A 193 51.41 5.01 4.36
C ILE A 193 51.58 4.24 5.70
N GLU A 194 52.50 3.28 5.76
CA GLU A 194 52.82 2.53 6.96
C GLU A 194 53.17 3.43 8.14
N ARG A 195 54.07 4.40 7.93
CA ARG A 195 54.47 5.34 8.97
C ARG A 195 53.30 6.22 9.44
N ALA A 196 52.44 6.65 8.54
CA ALA A 196 51.28 7.46 8.88
C ALA A 196 50.29 6.64 9.76
N ILE A 197 50.09 5.37 9.41
CA ILE A 197 49.19 4.47 10.17
C ILE A 197 49.80 4.16 11.55
N ALA A 198 51.06 3.80 11.62
CA ALA A 198 51.74 3.52 12.86
C ALA A 198 51.72 4.72 13.82
N GLN A 199 52.02 5.92 13.30
CA GLN A 199 51.93 7.16 14.09
C GLN A 199 50.51 7.49 14.54
N GLY A 200 49.51 7.29 13.66
CA GLY A 200 48.11 7.51 14.02
C GLY A 200 47.64 6.58 15.14
N ILE A 201 48.00 5.31 15.07
CA ILE A 201 47.67 4.30 16.08
C ILE A 201 48.39 4.61 17.40
N GLU A 202 49.69 4.93 17.38
CA GLU A 202 50.47 5.29 18.57
C GLU A 202 49.91 6.54 19.24
N ALA A 203 49.52 7.54 18.44
CA ALA A 203 48.91 8.77 18.98
C ALA A 203 47.56 8.50 19.66
N ALA A 204 46.74 7.55 19.12
CA ALA A 204 45.42 7.24 19.66
C ALA A 204 45.47 6.28 20.87
N LEU A 205 46.30 5.25 20.83
CA LEU A 205 46.38 4.21 21.88
C LEU A 205 47.47 4.43 22.93
N GLY A 206 48.37 5.37 22.69
CA GLY A 206 49.53 5.63 23.61
C GLY A 206 50.56 4.51 23.62
N LYS A 207 50.48 3.52 22.73
CA LYS A 207 51.43 2.42 22.58
C LYS A 207 51.54 2.00 21.12
N PRO A 208 52.77 1.63 20.67
CA PRO A 208 52.93 1.16 19.31
C PRO A 208 52.31 -0.24 19.13
N ILE A 209 51.63 -0.45 18.01
CA ILE A 209 51.13 -1.76 17.52
C ILE A 209 51.88 -2.14 16.25
N PRO A 210 52.36 -3.38 16.07
CA PRO A 210 53.03 -3.78 14.86
C PRO A 210 52.08 -3.70 13.67
N THR A 211 52.54 -3.05 12.59
CA THR A 211 51.79 -2.92 11.34
C THR A 211 52.24 -3.97 10.35
N GLU A 212 51.32 -4.78 9.84
CA GLU A 212 51.57 -5.81 8.82
C GLU A 212 50.97 -5.33 7.49
N LEU A 213 51.86 -5.08 6.51
CA LEU A 213 51.45 -4.60 5.20
C LEU A 213 51.25 -5.74 4.21
N ASP A 214 50.12 -5.80 3.54
CA ASP A 214 49.86 -6.61 2.36
C ASP A 214 49.75 -5.66 1.15
N VAL A 215 50.81 -5.63 0.33
CA VAL A 215 50.93 -4.74 -0.82
C VAL A 215 50.73 -5.53 -2.10
N SER A 216 49.81 -5.14 -2.93
CA SER A 216 49.53 -5.76 -4.21
C SER A 216 49.29 -4.76 -5.33
N VAL A 217 49.43 -5.18 -6.57
CA VAL A 217 49.09 -4.40 -7.77
C VAL A 217 47.81 -4.93 -8.35
N ASP A 218 46.82 -4.03 -8.49
CA ASP A 218 45.52 -4.36 -9.07
C ASP A 218 45.24 -3.39 -10.26
N PRO A 219 45.48 -3.83 -11.51
CA PRO A 219 45.20 -3.03 -12.68
C PRO A 219 43.74 -2.63 -12.86
N ALA A 220 42.81 -3.29 -12.21
CA ALA A 220 41.38 -2.95 -12.24
C ALA A 220 41.07 -1.59 -11.59
N LEU A 221 41.98 -1.03 -10.81
CA LEU A 221 41.87 0.32 -10.24
C LEU A 221 42.08 1.43 -11.29
N ILE A 222 42.66 1.10 -12.46
CA ILE A 222 42.96 2.01 -13.59
C ILE A 222 44.02 3.10 -13.25
N GLY A 223 43.98 3.61 -12.03
CA GLY A 223 44.91 4.61 -11.48
C GLY A 223 44.59 4.91 -10.02
N GLY A 224 45.57 5.49 -9.30
CA GLY A 224 45.44 5.72 -7.85
C GLY A 224 45.71 4.50 -7.00
N LEU A 225 45.16 4.49 -5.79
CA LEU A 225 45.34 3.40 -4.82
C LEU A 225 44.07 3.17 -3.98
N THR A 226 43.98 1.99 -3.33
CA THR A 226 43.07 1.72 -2.25
C THR A 226 43.85 1.25 -1.01
N ILE A 227 43.46 1.73 0.16
CA ILE A 227 44.03 1.33 1.46
C ILE A 227 42.87 0.77 2.28
N GLU A 228 43.01 -0.46 2.73
CA GLU A 228 42.06 -1.16 3.57
C GLU A 228 42.70 -1.37 4.95
N THR A 229 42.08 -0.79 6.00
CA THR A 229 42.53 -0.88 7.39
C THR A 229 41.36 -1.26 8.27
N GLY A 230 41.41 -2.43 8.89
CA GLY A 230 40.30 -2.91 9.70
C GLY A 230 38.96 -2.96 8.93
N ASP A 231 38.00 -2.13 9.33
CA ASP A 231 36.66 -1.98 8.72
C ASP A 231 36.54 -0.76 7.78
N THR A 232 37.67 -0.07 7.51
CA THR A 232 37.69 1.17 6.74
C THR A 232 38.44 1.01 5.42
N VAL A 233 37.90 1.51 4.32
CA VAL A 233 38.55 1.57 3.02
C VAL A 233 38.67 3.03 2.59
N PHE A 234 39.90 3.42 2.28
CA PHE A 234 40.23 4.66 1.63
C PHE A 234 40.38 4.40 0.12
N ASP A 235 39.36 4.78 -0.66
CA ASP A 235 39.33 4.55 -2.10
C ASP A 235 39.67 5.84 -2.87
N GLY A 236 40.89 5.88 -3.38
CA GLY A 236 41.40 6.89 -4.30
C GLY A 236 41.51 6.40 -5.75
N SER A 237 40.96 5.23 -6.08
CA SER A 237 41.03 4.66 -7.41
C SER A 237 40.21 5.43 -8.45
N LEU A 238 40.71 5.48 -9.69
CA LEU A 238 39.95 6.02 -10.81
C LEU A 238 38.73 5.19 -11.15
N SER A 239 38.79 3.87 -10.95
CA SER A 239 37.65 2.97 -11.11
C SER A 239 36.55 3.28 -10.10
N GLY A 240 36.89 3.57 -8.83
CA GLY A 240 35.94 3.99 -7.80
C GLY A 240 35.29 5.35 -8.12
N MET A 241 36.05 6.30 -8.66
CA MET A 241 35.54 7.59 -9.11
C MET A 241 34.58 7.45 -10.29
N LEU A 242 34.90 6.59 -11.28
CA LEU A 242 34.04 6.33 -12.45
C LEU A 242 32.74 5.61 -12.04
N ARG A 243 32.82 4.65 -11.12
CA ARG A 243 31.62 3.96 -10.59
C ARG A 243 30.66 4.92 -9.91
N ARG A 244 31.15 5.87 -9.12
CA ARG A 244 30.30 6.91 -8.52
C ARG A 244 29.65 7.81 -9.55
N ALA A 245 30.42 8.20 -10.56
CA ALA A 245 29.88 8.97 -11.68
C ALA A 245 28.77 8.20 -12.42
N GLU A 246 28.92 6.89 -12.59
CA GLU A 246 27.91 5.99 -13.16
C GLU A 246 26.64 5.90 -12.29
N GLU A 247 26.79 5.71 -10.98
CA GLU A 247 25.67 5.66 -10.02
C GLU A 247 24.88 6.97 -10.01
N GLU A 248 25.56 8.11 -10.01
CA GLU A 248 24.94 9.43 -10.05
C GLU A 248 24.26 9.72 -11.40
N LEU A 249 24.85 9.29 -12.52
CA LEU A 249 24.27 9.44 -13.85
C LEU A 249 23.08 8.52 -14.08
N SER A 250 23.10 7.31 -13.54
CA SER A 250 21.99 6.37 -13.62
C SER A 250 20.79 6.82 -12.79
N SER A 251 21.02 7.61 -11.74
CA SER A 251 19.98 8.21 -10.89
C SER A 251 19.42 9.53 -11.40
N ALA A 252 20.13 10.21 -12.33
CA ALA A 252 19.70 11.47 -12.92
C ALA A 252 18.80 11.22 -14.15
N SER A 253 17.51 11.51 -14.05
CA SER A 253 16.53 11.39 -15.15
C SER A 253 16.64 12.57 -16.15
N SER A 254 17.76 12.69 -16.87
CA SER A 254 17.99 13.82 -17.78
C SER A 254 18.12 13.38 -19.24
N ALA A 255 17.69 14.25 -20.18
CA ALA A 255 17.72 13.99 -21.60
C ALA A 255 19.20 13.87 -22.12
N GLU A 256 19.40 13.08 -23.19
CA GLU A 256 20.68 12.65 -23.72
C GLU A 256 21.74 13.77 -23.95
N GLY A 257 21.34 15.05 -24.08
CA GLY A 257 22.25 16.18 -24.25
C GLY A 257 22.86 16.70 -22.94
N GLU A 258 22.21 16.54 -21.82
CA GLU A 258 22.62 16.99 -20.49
C GLU A 258 23.60 16.00 -19.83
N LEU A 259 23.55 14.73 -20.21
CA LEU A 259 24.35 13.67 -19.60
C LEU A 259 25.86 13.90 -19.84
N SER A 260 26.25 14.32 -21.04
CA SER A 260 27.66 14.58 -21.36
C SER A 260 28.18 15.89 -20.73
N ALA A 261 27.29 16.87 -20.52
CA ALA A 261 27.64 18.12 -19.84
C ALA A 261 27.79 17.89 -18.33
N ALA A 262 26.83 17.15 -17.71
CA ALA A 262 26.89 16.76 -16.31
C ALA A 262 28.14 15.92 -16.01
N LEU A 263 28.52 15.01 -16.92
CA LEU A 263 29.73 14.21 -16.77
C LEU A 263 30.98 15.07 -16.79
N ARG A 264 31.08 16.07 -17.71
CA ARG A 264 32.20 16.99 -17.77
C ARG A 264 32.30 17.88 -16.56
N GLU A 265 31.20 18.39 -16.08
CA GLU A 265 31.12 19.21 -14.86
C GLU A 265 31.58 18.42 -13.63
N LYS A 266 31.09 17.19 -13.48
CA LYS A 266 31.41 16.31 -12.34
C LYS A 266 32.81 15.73 -12.42
N LEU A 267 33.30 15.33 -13.59
CA LEU A 267 34.68 14.93 -13.76
C LEU A 267 35.66 16.10 -13.55
N GLY A 268 35.25 17.32 -13.86
CA GLY A 268 36.01 18.55 -13.56
C GLY A 268 35.99 18.96 -12.09
N ALA A 269 34.97 18.57 -11.35
CA ALA A 269 34.81 18.81 -9.92
C ALA A 269 35.45 17.73 -9.02
N ILE A 270 36.02 16.66 -9.60
CA ILE A 270 36.74 15.62 -8.85
C ILE A 270 38.05 16.25 -8.32
N GLU A 271 37.97 16.87 -7.17
CA GLU A 271 39.12 17.12 -6.33
C GLU A 271 39.69 15.76 -5.92
N GLY A 272 40.99 15.53 -6.20
CA GLY A 272 41.65 14.22 -6.08
C GLY A 272 41.78 13.65 -4.66
N GLY A 273 40.81 13.90 -3.79
CA GLY A 273 40.73 13.36 -2.44
C GLY A 273 40.27 11.89 -2.40
N MET A 274 40.78 11.14 -1.44
CA MET A 274 40.28 9.78 -1.17
C MET A 274 38.94 9.81 -0.47
N ASN A 275 38.03 8.93 -0.89
CA ASN A 275 36.77 8.73 -0.20
C ASN A 275 36.93 7.65 0.86
N VAL A 276 36.41 7.90 2.03
CA VAL A 276 36.47 6.99 3.17
C VAL A 276 35.11 6.28 3.30
N TYR A 277 35.11 4.99 3.13
CA TYR A 277 33.96 4.12 3.31
C TYR A 277 34.21 3.17 4.47
N GLN A 278 33.17 2.96 5.25
CA GLN A 278 33.14 1.83 6.16
C GLN A 278 32.53 0.65 5.43
N ILE A 279 33.23 -0.47 5.44
CA ILE A 279 32.84 -1.69 4.77
C ILE A 279 32.57 -2.81 5.77
N GLY A 280 31.65 -3.68 5.40
CA GLY A 280 31.44 -4.95 6.06
C GLY A 280 31.42 -6.08 5.03
N HIS A 281 31.33 -7.30 5.52
CA HIS A 281 31.23 -8.49 4.69
C HIS A 281 30.01 -9.30 5.11
N VAL A 282 29.31 -9.87 4.13
CA VAL A 282 28.20 -10.79 4.39
C VAL A 282 28.76 -12.06 5.04
N ALA A 283 28.37 -12.31 6.28
CA ALA A 283 28.80 -13.49 7.03
C ALA A 283 27.84 -14.67 6.84
N SER A 284 26.55 -14.42 6.71
CA SER A 284 25.53 -15.44 6.42
C SER A 284 24.30 -14.81 5.76
N LEU A 285 23.57 -15.61 4.99
CA LEU A 285 22.36 -15.18 4.27
C LEU A 285 21.25 -16.21 4.50
N SER A 286 20.05 -15.75 4.86
CA SER A 286 18.85 -16.60 5.04
C SER A 286 17.59 -15.79 4.79
N ASP A 287 16.75 -16.21 3.84
CA ASP A 287 15.38 -15.72 3.57
C ASP A 287 15.17 -14.21 3.68
N GLY A 288 16.01 -13.43 2.98
CA GLY A 288 15.92 -11.97 2.96
C GLY A 288 16.53 -11.25 4.18
N ILE A 289 17.20 -11.99 5.07
CA ILE A 289 17.98 -11.46 6.18
C ILE A 289 19.44 -11.88 5.98
N CYS A 290 20.37 -10.96 6.19
CA CYS A 290 21.78 -11.30 6.21
C CYS A 290 22.46 -10.81 7.50
N SER A 291 23.50 -11.52 7.93
CA SER A 291 24.42 -11.08 8.96
C SER A 291 25.66 -10.47 8.29
N VAL A 292 26.03 -9.28 8.72
CA VAL A 292 27.19 -8.54 8.18
C VAL A 292 28.17 -8.31 9.32
N THR A 293 29.46 -8.53 9.06
CA THR A 293 30.56 -8.26 9.99
C THR A 293 31.36 -7.04 9.52
N GLY A 294 32.10 -6.37 10.40
CA GLY A 294 33.02 -5.29 10.06
C GLY A 294 32.38 -3.89 10.00
N LEU A 295 31.15 -3.71 10.49
CA LEU A 295 30.46 -2.42 10.52
C LEU A 295 30.28 -1.95 11.99
N SER A 296 31.36 -1.52 12.65
CA SER A 296 31.37 -1.18 14.07
C SER A 296 30.52 0.05 14.44
N ASP A 297 30.47 1.06 13.58
CA ASP A 297 29.81 2.36 13.88
C ASP A 297 28.41 2.49 13.25
N VAL A 298 27.86 1.42 12.69
CA VAL A 298 26.56 1.44 12.00
C VAL A 298 25.41 1.69 12.98
N MET A 299 24.39 2.42 12.56
CA MET A 299 23.22 2.73 13.37
C MET A 299 22.05 1.79 13.04
N ALA A 300 21.20 1.53 14.04
CA ALA A 300 19.92 0.86 13.78
C ALA A 300 19.05 1.69 12.83
N GLY A 301 18.41 1.04 11.85
CA GLY A 301 17.65 1.71 10.79
C GLY A 301 18.50 2.33 9.67
N GLU A 302 19.82 2.23 9.73
CA GLU A 302 20.72 2.70 8.68
C GLU A 302 20.58 1.83 7.43
N MET A 303 20.64 2.46 6.26
CA MET A 303 20.59 1.78 4.97
C MET A 303 22.01 1.38 4.56
N LEU A 304 22.18 0.14 4.15
CA LEU A 304 23.41 -0.41 3.61
C LEU A 304 23.25 -0.65 2.11
N ALA A 305 24.35 -0.45 1.38
CA ALA A 305 24.42 -0.72 -0.05
C ALA A 305 25.20 -2.03 -0.29
N PHE A 306 24.56 -2.93 -1.02
CA PHE A 306 25.12 -4.20 -1.46
C PHE A 306 25.49 -4.11 -2.94
N ARG A 307 26.06 -5.16 -3.47
CA ARG A 307 26.40 -5.27 -4.88
C ARG A 307 25.17 -5.00 -5.76
N GLY A 308 25.34 -4.24 -6.83
CA GLY A 308 24.24 -3.84 -7.72
C GLY A 308 23.32 -2.78 -7.08
N ALA A 309 22.03 -2.88 -7.34
CA ALA A 309 21.00 -1.96 -6.82
C ALA A 309 20.38 -2.41 -5.49
N LEU A 310 20.85 -3.55 -4.92
CA LEU A 310 20.30 -4.11 -3.68
C LEU A 310 20.62 -3.18 -2.50
N ARG A 311 19.62 -2.94 -1.68
CA ARG A 311 19.72 -2.18 -0.42
C ARG A 311 19.32 -3.09 0.74
N GLY A 312 19.83 -2.78 1.93
CA GLY A 312 19.41 -3.45 3.14
C GLY A 312 19.26 -2.45 4.27
N MET A 313 18.40 -2.76 5.22
CA MET A 313 18.19 -1.95 6.42
C MET A 313 18.71 -2.69 7.66
N VAL A 314 19.47 -2.00 8.48
CA VAL A 314 19.99 -2.51 9.74
C VAL A 314 18.86 -2.70 10.74
N MET A 315 18.64 -3.93 11.18
CA MET A 315 17.56 -4.30 12.11
C MET A 315 18.05 -4.68 13.50
N ASP A 316 19.29 -5.17 13.59
CA ASP A 316 19.82 -5.69 14.84
C ASP A 316 21.31 -5.41 14.94
N LEU A 317 21.75 -4.92 16.11
CA LEU A 317 23.15 -4.62 16.40
C LEU A 317 23.65 -5.60 17.44
N ARG A 318 24.69 -6.38 17.11
CA ARG A 318 25.31 -7.36 17.99
C ARG A 318 26.80 -7.11 18.09
N GLU A 319 27.41 -7.64 19.13
CA GLU A 319 28.87 -7.64 19.24
C GLU A 319 29.49 -8.38 18.05
N GLY A 320 30.23 -7.64 17.22
CA GLY A 320 30.93 -8.17 16.04
C GLY A 320 30.07 -8.46 14.81
N SER A 321 28.75 -8.29 14.83
CA SER A 321 27.90 -8.52 13.67
C SER A 321 26.63 -7.67 13.67
N VAL A 322 26.08 -7.46 12.49
CA VAL A 322 24.88 -6.64 12.25
C VAL A 322 23.85 -7.47 11.49
N GLY A 323 22.62 -7.54 12.01
CA GLY A 323 21.51 -8.18 11.33
C GLY A 323 20.84 -7.20 10.37
N VAL A 324 20.77 -7.53 9.10
CA VAL A 324 20.28 -6.66 8.02
C VAL A 324 19.13 -7.31 7.27
N ALA A 325 18.06 -6.56 7.09
CA ALA A 325 16.92 -6.93 6.27
C ALA A 325 17.15 -6.46 4.82
N LEU A 326 17.09 -7.35 3.85
CA LEU A 326 17.35 -7.07 2.44
C LEU A 326 16.08 -6.55 1.75
N LEU A 327 16.22 -5.48 0.96
CA LEU A 327 15.12 -4.75 0.34
C LEU A 327 15.14 -4.92 -1.19
N GLY A 328 14.77 -6.11 -1.64
CA GLY A 328 14.72 -6.44 -3.06
C GLY A 328 15.20 -7.86 -3.36
N ASN A 329 15.48 -8.13 -4.65
CA ASN A 329 15.99 -9.44 -5.06
C ASN A 329 17.46 -9.59 -4.62
N TYR A 330 17.75 -10.70 -3.92
CA TYR A 330 19.05 -11.03 -3.35
C TYR A 330 19.64 -12.34 -3.89
N ASP A 331 19.13 -12.87 -5.01
CA ASP A 331 19.56 -14.15 -5.60
C ASP A 331 21.06 -14.19 -5.97
N GLU A 332 21.64 -13.03 -6.27
CA GLU A 332 23.04 -12.89 -6.64
C GLU A 332 23.98 -12.67 -5.44
N LEU A 333 23.44 -12.39 -4.24
CA LEU A 333 24.24 -12.11 -3.05
C LEU A 333 24.87 -13.38 -2.51
N ARG A 334 26.13 -13.30 -2.10
CA ARG A 334 26.92 -14.43 -1.56
C ARG A 334 27.60 -14.05 -0.26
N GLU A 335 27.91 -15.06 0.54
CA GLU A 335 28.79 -14.91 1.70
C GLU A 335 30.18 -14.41 1.26
N GLY A 336 30.72 -13.46 2.01
CA GLY A 336 31.95 -12.75 1.71
C GLY A 336 31.79 -11.51 0.83
N ASP A 337 30.60 -11.25 0.25
CA ASP A 337 30.38 -10.03 -0.54
C ASP A 337 30.54 -8.78 0.33
N THR A 338 31.09 -7.72 -0.27
CA THR A 338 31.32 -6.45 0.42
C THR A 338 30.02 -5.65 0.54
N VAL A 339 29.81 -5.10 1.70
CA VAL A 339 28.68 -4.23 2.05
C VAL A 339 29.18 -2.84 2.40
N LEU A 340 28.60 -1.82 1.82
CA LEU A 340 28.97 -0.42 2.05
C LEU A 340 28.00 0.26 3.00
N ARG A 341 28.54 0.99 3.95
CA ARG A 341 27.77 1.85 4.84
C ARG A 341 27.34 3.13 4.11
N THR A 342 26.07 3.51 4.17
CA THR A 342 25.56 4.72 3.51
C THR A 342 25.48 5.93 4.43
N ARG A 343 25.51 5.74 5.75
CA ARG A 343 25.29 6.79 6.78
C ARG A 343 23.93 7.50 6.64
N ARG A 344 22.96 6.87 5.99
CA ARG A 344 21.60 7.38 5.82
C ARG A 344 20.61 6.37 6.38
N VAL A 345 19.61 6.86 7.07
CA VAL A 345 18.46 6.03 7.47
C VAL A 345 17.60 5.72 6.24
N MET A 346 16.74 4.73 6.35
CA MET A 346 15.79 4.39 5.29
C MET A 346 14.81 5.54 5.06
N GLU A 347 14.72 6.04 3.83
CA GLU A 347 13.87 7.15 3.41
C GLU A 347 13.00 6.75 2.22
N VAL A 348 11.84 7.41 2.09
CA VAL A 348 10.95 7.28 0.93
C VAL A 348 10.71 8.64 0.27
N PRO A 349 10.49 8.66 -1.06
CA PRO A 349 10.14 9.87 -1.77
C PRO A 349 8.76 10.37 -1.35
N VAL A 350 8.61 11.71 -1.27
CA VAL A 350 7.37 12.38 -0.90
C VAL A 350 7.11 13.58 -1.82
N GLY A 351 5.87 13.98 -1.96
CA GLY A 351 5.48 15.14 -2.77
C GLY A 351 4.10 14.98 -3.41
N GLU A 352 3.58 16.07 -3.98
CA GLU A 352 2.28 16.08 -4.70
C GLU A 352 2.30 15.14 -5.92
N ALA A 353 3.47 14.93 -6.54
CA ALA A 353 3.65 14.01 -7.67
C ALA A 353 3.38 12.53 -7.34
N MET A 354 3.23 12.19 -6.04
CA MET A 354 2.85 10.85 -5.59
C MET A 354 1.34 10.59 -5.72
N LEU A 355 0.51 11.65 -5.81
CA LEU A 355 -0.94 11.51 -5.97
C LEU A 355 -1.27 10.84 -7.31
N GLY A 356 -2.24 9.96 -7.29
CA GLY A 356 -2.66 9.18 -8.47
C GLY A 356 -1.73 8.02 -8.84
N ARG A 357 -0.72 7.74 -8.01
CA ARG A 357 0.31 6.74 -8.31
C ARG A 357 0.15 5.49 -7.45
N VAL A 358 0.58 4.36 -8.04
CA VAL A 358 0.78 3.10 -7.32
C VAL A 358 2.28 2.87 -7.20
N VAL A 359 2.76 2.75 -5.96
CA VAL A 359 4.18 2.62 -5.65
C VAL A 359 4.45 1.40 -4.79
N ASP A 360 5.69 0.89 -4.84
CA ASP A 360 6.16 -0.12 -3.91
C ASP A 360 6.52 0.48 -2.54
N THR A 361 6.98 -0.36 -1.63
CA THR A 361 7.41 0.04 -0.28
C THR A 361 8.55 1.06 -0.27
N LEU A 362 9.37 1.09 -1.30
CA LEU A 362 10.48 2.04 -1.46
C LEU A 362 10.08 3.33 -2.19
N GLY A 363 8.79 3.47 -2.54
CA GLY A 363 8.26 4.60 -3.29
C GLY A 363 8.54 4.56 -4.79
N ARG A 364 8.98 3.42 -5.33
CA ARG A 364 9.19 3.24 -6.77
C ARG A 364 7.85 2.98 -7.46
N PRO A 365 7.58 3.61 -8.61
CA PRO A 365 6.32 3.42 -9.32
C PRO A 365 6.19 2.01 -9.89
N VAL A 366 5.04 1.38 -9.66
CA VAL A 366 4.67 0.05 -10.21
C VAL A 366 3.46 0.12 -11.15
N ASP A 367 2.94 1.34 -11.38
CA ASP A 367 1.74 1.60 -12.19
C ASP A 367 2.00 1.81 -13.69
N GLY A 368 3.26 1.78 -14.11
CA GLY A 368 3.64 2.01 -15.51
C GLY A 368 3.46 3.45 -16.01
N LYS A 369 3.14 4.40 -15.13
CA LYS A 369 2.96 5.81 -15.49
C LYS A 369 4.28 6.60 -15.55
N GLY A 370 5.43 5.91 -15.52
CA GLY A 370 6.78 6.51 -15.57
C GLY A 370 7.28 6.96 -14.20
N GLU A 371 8.48 7.56 -14.18
CA GLU A 371 9.15 7.98 -12.94
C GLU A 371 8.42 9.13 -12.24
N ILE A 372 8.53 9.14 -10.91
CA ILE A 372 7.92 10.15 -10.05
C ILE A 372 9.01 11.17 -9.69
N ARG A 373 8.79 12.44 -10.04
CA ARG A 373 9.65 13.54 -9.58
C ARG A 373 9.23 13.95 -8.18
N ALA A 374 9.85 13.32 -7.19
CA ALA A 374 9.58 13.64 -5.80
C ALA A 374 10.06 15.05 -5.45
N GLU A 375 9.36 15.72 -4.54
CA GLU A 375 9.75 17.04 -4.01
C GLU A 375 10.83 16.92 -2.92
N GLY A 376 10.93 15.74 -2.28
CA GLY A 376 11.91 15.45 -1.25
C GLY A 376 11.82 14.00 -0.79
N THR A 377 12.55 13.69 0.29
CA THR A 377 12.50 12.40 0.97
C THR A 377 12.12 12.58 2.44
N ARG A 378 11.52 11.56 3.05
CA ARG A 378 11.28 11.49 4.49
C ARG A 378 11.74 10.16 5.06
N PRO A 379 12.31 10.15 6.29
CA PRO A 379 12.61 8.91 6.99
C PRO A 379 11.35 8.04 7.13
N VAL A 380 11.50 6.76 6.86
CA VAL A 380 10.40 5.78 6.99
C VAL A 380 9.98 5.66 8.45
N GLU A 381 10.94 5.61 9.35
CA GLU A 381 10.70 5.66 10.79
C GLU A 381 10.92 7.09 11.30
N SER A 382 9.86 7.69 11.83
CA SER A 382 9.86 9.02 12.44
C SER A 382 9.17 8.93 13.80
N PRO A 383 9.61 9.73 14.79
CA PRO A 383 8.90 9.83 16.06
C PRO A 383 7.48 10.38 15.83
N ALA A 384 6.54 9.91 16.64
CA ALA A 384 5.17 10.42 16.62
C ALA A 384 5.14 11.88 17.15
N PRO A 385 4.16 12.70 16.69
CA PRO A 385 3.97 14.04 17.22
C PRO A 385 3.83 14.05 18.75
N GLY A 386 4.48 15.00 19.41
CA GLY A 386 4.43 15.15 20.87
C GLY A 386 3.05 15.60 21.37
N VAL A 387 2.84 15.52 22.70
CA VAL A 387 1.54 15.90 23.30
C VAL A 387 1.22 17.38 23.05
N ILE A 388 2.22 18.26 23.06
CA ILE A 388 2.05 19.71 22.84
C ILE A 388 1.67 20.02 21.41
N GLU A 389 2.11 19.21 20.44
CA GLU A 389 1.84 19.39 19.02
C GLU A 389 0.44 18.91 18.61
N ARG A 390 -0.23 18.15 19.49
CA ARG A 390 -1.56 17.57 19.21
C ARG A 390 -2.68 18.50 19.61
N ARG A 391 -3.78 18.41 18.86
CA ARG A 391 -5.05 19.07 19.11
C ARG A 391 -6.15 18.01 19.30
N PRO A 392 -7.15 18.23 20.15
CA PRO A 392 -8.27 17.30 20.30
C PRO A 392 -9.01 17.03 18.99
N VAL A 393 -9.41 15.77 18.80
CA VAL A 393 -10.18 15.32 17.65
C VAL A 393 -11.64 15.81 17.80
N SER A 394 -12.09 16.69 16.90
CA SER A 394 -13.43 17.30 16.94
C SER A 394 -14.04 17.56 15.57
N VAL A 395 -13.33 17.27 14.48
CA VAL A 395 -13.83 17.43 13.10
C VAL A 395 -14.24 16.06 12.57
N PRO A 396 -15.47 15.89 12.08
CA PRO A 396 -15.93 14.62 11.53
C PRO A 396 -15.12 14.19 10.30
N MET A 397 -14.83 12.90 10.18
CA MET A 397 -14.39 12.24 8.97
C MET A 397 -15.52 11.29 8.53
N MET A 398 -16.30 11.72 7.55
CA MET A 398 -17.46 10.96 7.09
C MET A 398 -17.02 9.80 6.21
N THR A 399 -17.44 8.59 6.58
CA THR A 399 -17.17 7.36 5.80
C THR A 399 -18.14 7.20 4.62
N GLY A 400 -19.30 7.83 4.70
CA GLY A 400 -20.41 7.64 3.74
C GLY A 400 -21.23 6.39 4.01
N ILE A 401 -20.97 5.70 5.13
CA ILE A 401 -21.65 4.45 5.52
C ILE A 401 -22.58 4.76 6.70
N LYS A 402 -23.89 4.60 6.50
CA LYS A 402 -24.92 4.92 7.49
C LYS A 402 -24.63 4.32 8.87
N ALA A 403 -24.32 3.03 8.92
CA ALA A 403 -24.08 2.32 10.17
C ALA A 403 -22.86 2.84 10.94
N ILE A 404 -21.81 3.32 10.23
CA ILE A 404 -20.58 3.81 10.85
C ILE A 404 -20.77 5.27 11.28
N ASP A 405 -21.16 6.15 10.36
CA ASP A 405 -21.26 7.58 10.62
C ASP A 405 -22.30 7.93 11.70
N SER A 406 -23.36 7.08 11.86
CA SER A 406 -24.38 7.29 12.88
C SER A 406 -24.01 6.69 14.24
N LEU A 407 -23.39 5.50 14.28
CA LEU A 407 -23.20 4.72 15.51
C LEU A 407 -21.75 4.73 16.02
N ILE A 408 -20.76 4.87 15.12
CA ILE A 408 -19.33 4.76 15.40
C ILE A 408 -18.62 5.90 14.69
N PRO A 409 -18.93 7.16 15.01
CA PRO A 409 -18.39 8.30 14.28
C PRO A 409 -16.87 8.38 14.42
N ILE A 410 -16.20 8.71 13.30
CA ILE A 410 -14.76 8.84 13.19
C ILE A 410 -14.41 10.32 13.02
N GLY A 411 -13.37 10.78 13.70
CA GLY A 411 -12.86 12.13 13.57
C GLY A 411 -11.54 12.23 12.83
N ARG A 412 -11.27 13.39 12.24
CA ARG A 412 -9.98 13.67 11.57
C ARG A 412 -8.85 13.65 12.60
N GLY A 413 -7.88 12.76 12.40
CA GLY A 413 -6.77 12.50 13.32
C GLY A 413 -7.02 11.36 14.31
N GLN A 414 -8.14 10.64 14.20
CA GLN A 414 -8.46 9.46 15.00
C GLN A 414 -7.86 8.18 14.40
N ARG A 415 -7.64 7.18 15.25
CA ARG A 415 -7.27 5.81 14.87
C ARG A 415 -8.46 4.89 15.13
N GLU A 416 -9.11 4.44 14.10
CA GLU A 416 -10.28 3.55 14.23
C GLU A 416 -9.99 2.21 13.57
N LEU A 417 -10.00 1.14 14.35
CA LEU A 417 -9.69 -0.20 13.89
C LEU A 417 -10.88 -0.81 13.14
N ILE A 418 -10.62 -1.41 11.98
CA ILE A 418 -11.60 -2.29 11.30
C ILE A 418 -11.17 -3.73 11.53
N ILE A 419 -11.98 -4.51 12.24
CA ILE A 419 -11.63 -5.86 12.67
C ILE A 419 -12.74 -6.87 12.34
N GLY A 420 -12.36 -8.06 11.91
CA GLY A 420 -13.28 -9.17 11.61
C GLY A 420 -12.63 -10.27 10.79
N ASP A 421 -13.34 -11.36 10.57
CA ASP A 421 -12.86 -12.51 9.82
C ASP A 421 -12.64 -12.22 8.32
N ARG A 422 -12.07 -13.16 7.62
CA ARG A 422 -11.89 -13.06 6.14
C ARG A 422 -13.23 -12.84 5.47
N GLN A 423 -13.23 -11.99 4.42
CA GLN A 423 -14.37 -11.74 3.53
C GLN A 423 -15.61 -11.14 4.22
N THR A 424 -15.47 -10.54 5.41
CA THR A 424 -16.57 -9.85 6.10
C THR A 424 -16.82 -8.42 5.62
N GLY A 425 -16.05 -7.93 4.62
CA GLY A 425 -16.24 -6.62 4.03
C GLY A 425 -15.29 -5.52 4.55
N LYS A 426 -14.21 -5.86 5.26
CA LYS A 426 -13.21 -4.89 5.79
C LYS A 426 -12.68 -3.94 4.72
N THR A 427 -12.12 -4.50 3.63
CA THR A 427 -11.60 -3.74 2.49
C THR A 427 -12.69 -2.92 1.79
N ALA A 428 -13.93 -3.40 1.74
CA ALA A 428 -15.05 -2.66 1.14
C ALA A 428 -15.34 -1.36 1.91
N ILE A 429 -15.41 -1.44 3.25
CA ILE A 429 -15.56 -0.25 4.11
C ILE A 429 -14.42 0.75 3.88
N ALA A 430 -13.19 0.26 3.78
CA ALA A 430 -12.03 1.10 3.53
C ALA A 430 -12.11 1.82 2.16
N VAL A 431 -12.46 1.09 1.11
CA VAL A 431 -12.63 1.66 -0.24
C VAL A 431 -13.79 2.65 -0.27
N ASP A 432 -14.95 2.32 0.30
CA ASP A 432 -16.10 3.23 0.36
C ASP A 432 -15.75 4.52 1.10
N THR A 433 -14.96 4.42 2.19
CA THR A 433 -14.47 5.59 2.91
C THR A 433 -13.58 6.47 2.03
N ILE A 434 -12.69 5.89 1.22
CA ILE A 434 -11.88 6.66 0.24
C ILE A 434 -12.80 7.33 -0.78
N LEU A 435 -13.73 6.59 -1.39
CA LEU A 435 -14.64 7.13 -2.41
C LEU A 435 -15.44 8.32 -1.88
N ASN A 436 -15.83 8.27 -0.60
CA ASN A 436 -16.58 9.34 0.05
C ASN A 436 -15.75 10.63 0.30
N GLN A 437 -14.42 10.60 0.15
CA GLN A 437 -13.59 11.80 0.35
C GLN A 437 -13.51 12.72 -0.86
N ARG A 438 -14.14 12.35 -1.97
CA ARG A 438 -14.15 13.18 -3.18
C ARG A 438 -14.71 14.59 -2.87
N GLY A 439 -13.92 15.63 -3.18
CA GLY A 439 -14.30 17.02 -2.96
C GLY A 439 -14.26 17.50 -1.50
N LYS A 440 -13.72 16.70 -0.56
CA LYS A 440 -13.64 17.03 0.87
C LYS A 440 -12.25 17.48 1.34
N ASP A 441 -11.37 17.82 0.41
CA ASP A 441 -9.97 18.24 0.66
C ASP A 441 -9.22 17.29 1.59
N MET A 442 -9.31 15.98 1.30
CA MET A 442 -8.63 14.94 2.03
C MET A 442 -7.77 14.10 1.09
N ILE A 443 -6.53 13.90 1.45
CA ILE A 443 -5.60 13.00 0.76
C ILE A 443 -5.75 11.61 1.34
N CYS A 444 -5.88 10.62 0.46
CA CYS A 444 -6.03 9.24 0.87
C CYS A 444 -4.75 8.45 0.57
N ILE A 445 -4.37 7.54 1.47
CA ILE A 445 -3.28 6.61 1.27
C ILE A 445 -3.80 5.21 1.56
N TYR A 446 -3.75 4.34 0.56
CA TYR A 446 -4.11 2.93 0.73
C TYR A 446 -2.86 2.08 0.73
N VAL A 447 -2.54 1.46 1.86
CA VAL A 447 -1.38 0.59 2.03
C VAL A 447 -1.83 -0.86 1.98
N ALA A 448 -1.55 -1.52 0.85
CA ALA A 448 -1.80 -2.95 0.65
C ALA A 448 -0.61 -3.76 1.18
N ILE A 449 -0.84 -4.58 2.22
CA ILE A 449 0.21 -5.34 2.90
C ILE A 449 -0.03 -6.83 2.70
N GLY A 450 0.85 -7.50 1.97
CA GLY A 450 0.77 -8.94 1.70
C GLY A 450 -0.53 -9.36 0.98
N GLN A 451 -1.13 -8.45 0.22
CA GLN A 451 -2.31 -8.74 -0.61
C GLN A 451 -1.88 -9.41 -1.92
N LYS A 452 -2.80 -10.16 -2.52
CA LYS A 452 -2.60 -10.69 -3.88
C LYS A 452 -2.61 -9.53 -4.87
N GLU A 453 -1.73 -9.57 -5.85
CA GLU A 453 -1.61 -8.56 -6.89
C GLU A 453 -2.94 -8.29 -7.61
N SER A 454 -3.70 -9.35 -7.91
CA SER A 454 -5.04 -9.24 -8.49
C SER A 454 -6.05 -8.50 -7.61
N THR A 455 -5.93 -8.62 -6.29
CA THR A 455 -6.79 -7.91 -5.33
C THR A 455 -6.46 -6.42 -5.34
N VAL A 456 -5.17 -6.08 -5.29
CA VAL A 456 -4.70 -4.69 -5.36
C VAL A 456 -5.12 -4.05 -6.68
N ALA A 457 -4.92 -4.75 -7.81
CA ALA A 457 -5.36 -4.28 -9.12
C ALA A 457 -6.86 -4.01 -9.18
N SER A 458 -7.70 -4.86 -8.55
CA SER A 458 -9.14 -4.65 -8.46
C SER A 458 -9.52 -3.42 -7.63
N VAL A 459 -8.79 -3.14 -6.53
CA VAL A 459 -8.99 -1.92 -5.73
C VAL A 459 -8.60 -0.69 -6.53
N VAL A 460 -7.45 -0.69 -7.18
CA VAL A 460 -6.97 0.43 -8.01
C VAL A 460 -7.95 0.72 -9.16
N ASP A 461 -8.39 -0.31 -9.89
CA ASP A 461 -9.40 -0.17 -10.95
C ASP A 461 -10.70 0.47 -10.42
N ARG A 462 -11.12 0.07 -9.22
CA ARG A 462 -12.31 0.65 -8.58
C ARG A 462 -12.11 2.13 -8.22
N LEU A 463 -10.95 2.48 -7.67
CA LEU A 463 -10.61 3.87 -7.35
C LEU A 463 -10.50 4.72 -8.63
N GLU A 464 -9.89 4.20 -9.70
CA GLU A 464 -9.79 4.89 -11.00
C GLU A 464 -11.17 5.14 -11.62
N LYS A 465 -12.04 4.13 -11.69
CA LYS A 465 -13.40 4.25 -12.25
C LYS A 465 -14.26 5.29 -11.55
N ASN A 466 -14.04 5.50 -10.24
CA ASN A 466 -14.77 6.49 -9.46
C ASN A 466 -14.03 7.84 -9.33
N GLY A 467 -12.88 8.03 -10.02
CA GLY A 467 -12.09 9.26 -9.98
C GLY A 467 -11.44 9.53 -8.60
N ALA A 468 -11.25 8.49 -7.78
CA ALA A 468 -10.65 8.62 -6.46
C ALA A 468 -9.13 8.57 -6.50
N MET A 469 -8.53 8.14 -7.59
CA MET A 469 -7.06 8.15 -7.75
C MET A 469 -6.49 9.57 -7.74
N ASP A 470 -7.25 10.59 -8.14
CA ASP A 470 -6.77 11.97 -8.20
C ASP A 470 -6.25 12.49 -6.83
N TYR A 471 -6.78 11.95 -5.73
CA TYR A 471 -6.40 12.31 -4.36
C TYR A 471 -5.90 11.12 -3.55
N THR A 472 -5.54 10.01 -4.20
CA THR A 472 -5.13 8.77 -3.52
C THR A 472 -3.74 8.33 -3.95
N ILE A 473 -2.91 7.92 -2.97
CA ILE A 473 -1.64 7.21 -3.17
C ILE A 473 -1.87 5.75 -2.78
N VAL A 474 -1.43 4.81 -3.60
CA VAL A 474 -1.47 3.38 -3.27
C VAL A 474 -0.05 2.89 -3.04
N VAL A 475 0.23 2.39 -1.84
CA VAL A 475 1.50 1.74 -1.49
C VAL A 475 1.27 0.24 -1.47
N CYS A 476 2.01 -0.50 -2.27
CA CYS A 476 1.78 -1.92 -2.47
C CYS A 476 3.01 -2.74 -2.04
N ALA A 477 2.80 -3.67 -1.10
CA ALA A 477 3.71 -4.75 -0.78
C ALA A 477 2.98 -6.07 -1.03
N ASN A 478 3.27 -6.72 -2.15
CA ASN A 478 2.57 -7.92 -2.59
C ASN A 478 2.91 -9.14 -1.71
N ALA A 479 2.03 -10.14 -1.70
CA ALA A 479 2.24 -11.38 -0.94
C ALA A 479 3.45 -12.21 -1.41
N SER A 480 3.99 -11.94 -2.60
CA SER A 480 5.18 -12.58 -3.15
C SER A 480 6.48 -11.86 -2.80
N GLU A 481 6.40 -10.68 -2.18
CA GLU A 481 7.58 -9.93 -1.79
C GLU A 481 8.19 -10.45 -0.48
N PRO A 482 9.51 -10.25 -0.26
CA PRO A 482 10.17 -10.63 0.98
C PRO A 482 9.56 -9.95 2.22
N ALA A 483 9.60 -10.63 3.37
CA ALA A 483 9.05 -10.13 4.63
C ALA A 483 9.48 -8.69 5.01
N PRO A 484 10.74 -8.23 4.76
CA PRO A 484 11.13 -6.85 5.01
C PRO A 484 10.32 -5.81 4.26
N MET A 485 9.87 -6.10 3.04
CA MET A 485 9.03 -5.19 2.26
C MET A 485 7.63 -5.04 2.88
N LEU A 486 7.05 -6.16 3.34
CA LEU A 486 5.75 -6.16 4.02
C LEU A 486 5.82 -5.41 5.37
N TYR A 487 6.93 -5.59 6.10
CA TYR A 487 7.19 -4.89 7.36
C TYR A 487 7.24 -3.37 7.18
N LEU A 488 7.97 -2.90 6.17
CA LEU A 488 8.20 -1.47 5.95
C LEU A 488 7.02 -0.73 5.31
N ALA A 489 6.17 -1.40 4.51
CA ALA A 489 5.11 -0.76 3.73
C ALA A 489 4.21 0.20 4.55
N PRO A 490 3.69 -0.16 5.74
CA PRO A 490 2.87 0.76 6.52
C PRO A 490 3.64 2.00 7.00
N TYR A 491 4.92 1.86 7.34
CA TYR A 491 5.76 2.98 7.73
C TYR A 491 6.07 3.91 6.56
N ALA A 492 6.29 3.34 5.36
CA ALA A 492 6.46 4.10 4.13
C ALA A 492 5.21 4.93 3.80
N GLY A 493 4.02 4.31 3.87
CA GLY A 493 2.75 5.01 3.71
C GLY A 493 2.55 6.12 4.75
N ALA A 494 2.89 5.85 6.02
CA ALA A 494 2.82 6.86 7.08
C ALA A 494 3.77 8.05 6.81
N ALA A 495 5.00 7.80 6.36
CA ALA A 495 5.96 8.86 6.02
C ALA A 495 5.47 9.73 4.85
N MET A 496 4.83 9.13 3.83
CA MET A 496 4.17 9.85 2.75
C MET A 496 3.01 10.69 3.27
N GLY A 497 2.18 10.15 4.18
CA GLY A 497 1.07 10.88 4.80
C GLY A 497 1.50 12.04 5.66
N GLU A 498 2.55 11.88 6.42
CA GLU A 498 3.12 12.93 7.27
C GLU A 498 3.58 14.16 6.48
N TYR A 499 4.08 13.96 5.26
CA TYR A 499 4.45 15.07 4.39
C TYR A 499 3.27 16.03 4.19
N PHE A 500 2.07 15.52 3.91
CA PHE A 500 0.87 16.32 3.73
C PHE A 500 0.31 16.85 5.07
N MET A 501 0.32 16.04 6.11
CA MET A 501 -0.15 16.40 7.45
C MET A 501 0.62 17.62 7.99
N TYR A 502 1.96 17.62 7.90
CA TYR A 502 2.78 18.76 8.33
C TYR A 502 2.68 19.99 7.41
N LYS A 503 2.14 19.83 6.20
CA LYS A 503 1.75 20.93 5.29
C LYS A 503 0.34 21.48 5.54
N GLY A 504 -0.34 21.04 6.59
CA GLY A 504 -1.67 21.51 6.95
C GLY A 504 -2.82 20.82 6.23
N ARG A 505 -2.54 19.70 5.51
CA ARG A 505 -3.58 18.93 4.81
C ARG A 505 -4.12 17.81 5.73
N ASP A 506 -5.35 17.44 5.47
CA ASP A 506 -5.94 16.27 6.13
C ASP A 506 -5.67 15.00 5.32
N VAL A 507 -5.26 13.95 6.01
CA VAL A 507 -4.88 12.65 5.42
C VAL A 507 -5.72 11.54 6.01
N LEU A 508 -6.19 10.64 5.17
CA LEU A 508 -6.76 9.34 5.52
C LEU A 508 -5.79 8.26 5.11
N ILE A 509 -5.29 7.47 6.06
CA ILE A 509 -4.43 6.33 5.76
C ILE A 509 -5.09 5.03 6.17
N ILE A 510 -5.08 4.06 5.27
CA ILE A 510 -5.64 2.72 5.46
C ILE A 510 -4.52 1.71 5.40
N TYR A 511 -4.46 0.80 6.38
CA TYR A 511 -3.49 -0.29 6.43
C TYR A 511 -4.20 -1.63 6.25
N ASP A 512 -4.15 -2.20 5.07
CA ASP A 512 -4.85 -3.44 4.73
C ASP A 512 -3.87 -4.58 4.41
N ASP A 513 -3.44 -5.45 5.36
CA ASP A 513 -3.80 -5.48 6.77
C ASP A 513 -2.54 -5.56 7.69
N LEU A 514 -2.66 -5.05 8.90
CA LEU A 514 -1.58 -5.09 9.88
C LEU A 514 -1.32 -6.50 10.46
N SER A 515 -2.26 -7.44 10.33
CA SER A 515 -2.04 -8.84 10.72
C SER A 515 -0.89 -9.44 9.92
N LYS A 516 -0.81 -9.15 8.61
CA LYS A 516 0.28 -9.61 7.74
C LYS A 516 1.59 -8.91 8.03
N GLN A 517 1.56 -7.61 8.38
CA GLN A 517 2.75 -6.93 8.88
C GLN A 517 3.31 -7.62 10.11
N ALA A 518 2.45 -7.97 11.08
CA ALA A 518 2.88 -8.68 12.28
C ALA A 518 3.51 -10.04 11.96
N VAL A 519 2.91 -10.79 11.02
CA VAL A 519 3.47 -12.09 10.55
C VAL A 519 4.84 -11.88 9.92
N ALA A 520 5.01 -10.90 9.04
CA ALA A 520 6.30 -10.56 8.43
C ALA A 520 7.34 -10.17 9.50
N TYR A 521 6.95 -9.38 10.49
CA TYR A 521 7.85 -8.99 11.59
C TYR A 521 8.24 -10.19 12.47
N ARG A 522 7.33 -11.14 12.71
CA ARG A 522 7.63 -12.40 13.39
C ARG A 522 8.65 -13.21 12.61
N GLU A 523 8.49 -13.34 11.31
CA GLU A 523 9.42 -14.03 10.41
C GLU A 523 10.82 -13.41 10.48
N ILE A 524 10.94 -12.10 10.28
CA ILE A 524 12.19 -11.34 10.41
C ILE A 524 12.83 -11.58 11.78
N SER A 525 12.05 -11.50 12.84
CA SER A 525 12.55 -11.62 14.22
C SER A 525 13.07 -13.03 14.52
N LEU A 526 12.41 -14.07 13.99
CA LEU A 526 12.86 -15.46 14.12
C LEU A 526 14.15 -15.70 13.33
N LEU A 527 14.27 -15.15 12.12
CA LEU A 527 15.48 -15.22 11.30
C LEU A 527 16.67 -14.48 11.95
N LEU A 528 16.37 -13.38 12.64
CA LEU A 528 17.35 -12.66 13.48
C LEU A 528 17.60 -13.33 14.83
N HIS A 529 17.07 -14.52 15.10
CA HIS A 529 17.23 -15.28 16.36
C HIS A 529 16.81 -14.48 17.60
N ARG A 530 15.85 -13.57 17.48
CA ARG A 530 15.23 -12.90 18.64
C ARG A 530 14.35 -13.90 19.39
N PRO A 531 14.36 -13.90 20.73
CA PRO A 531 13.57 -14.84 21.51
C PRO A 531 12.06 -14.68 21.25
N PRO A 532 11.35 -15.73 20.87
CA PRO A 532 9.91 -15.69 20.63
C PRO A 532 9.11 -15.61 21.95
N GLY A 533 8.02 -14.85 21.93
CA GLY A 533 7.03 -14.77 23.00
C GLY A 533 5.72 -15.52 22.64
N ARG A 534 4.57 -14.94 23.06
CA ARG A 534 3.23 -15.49 22.78
C ARG A 534 3.00 -15.62 21.28
N GLU A 535 2.50 -16.76 20.83
CA GLU A 535 2.23 -17.09 19.41
C GLU A 535 3.47 -16.93 18.52
N ALA A 536 4.66 -17.13 19.10
CA ALA A 536 5.96 -16.92 18.46
C ALA A 536 6.25 -15.48 17.99
N TYR A 537 5.46 -14.50 18.38
CA TYR A 537 5.77 -13.10 18.13
C TYR A 537 6.92 -12.61 19.04
N PRO A 538 7.77 -11.68 18.58
CA PRO A 538 8.78 -11.08 19.43
C PRO A 538 8.14 -10.20 20.51
N GLY A 539 8.85 -9.97 21.63
CA GLY A 539 8.33 -9.23 22.77
C GLY A 539 7.96 -7.77 22.49
N ASP A 540 8.50 -7.20 21.42
CA ASP A 540 8.28 -5.81 20.99
C ASP A 540 7.20 -5.64 19.91
N VAL A 541 6.39 -6.68 19.62
CA VAL A 541 5.34 -6.58 18.59
C VAL A 541 4.27 -5.55 18.94
N PHE A 542 4.03 -5.26 20.23
CA PHE A 542 3.19 -4.14 20.63
C PHE A 542 3.77 -2.81 20.15
N TYR A 543 5.08 -2.62 20.34
CA TYR A 543 5.78 -1.42 19.90
C TYR A 543 5.80 -1.26 18.37
N LEU A 544 5.82 -2.36 17.63
CA LEU A 544 5.66 -2.33 16.16
C LEU A 544 4.44 -1.53 15.73
N HIS A 545 3.26 -1.86 16.25
CA HIS A 545 2.02 -1.19 15.86
C HIS A 545 1.82 0.15 16.57
N SER A 546 2.26 0.29 17.83
CA SER A 546 2.06 1.54 18.58
C SER A 546 2.88 2.68 17.99
N ARG A 547 4.16 2.48 17.64
CA ARG A 547 4.99 3.53 17.01
C ARG A 547 4.51 3.91 15.59
N LEU A 548 3.81 3.00 14.89
CA LEU A 548 3.16 3.31 13.62
C LEU A 548 1.89 4.14 13.83
N LEU A 549 0.97 3.64 14.67
CA LEU A 549 -0.37 4.21 14.81
C LEU A 549 -0.35 5.53 15.59
N GLU A 550 0.60 5.72 16.50
CA GLU A 550 0.76 7.00 17.22
C GLU A 550 1.19 8.17 16.32
N ARG A 551 1.69 7.91 15.12
CA ARG A 551 1.98 8.93 14.10
C ARG A 551 0.70 9.56 13.54
N ALA A 552 -0.42 8.85 13.61
CA ALA A 552 -1.73 9.37 13.25
C ALA A 552 -2.26 10.26 14.38
N ALA A 553 -2.45 11.54 14.08
CA ALA A 553 -2.86 12.55 15.04
C ALA A 553 -3.48 13.76 14.32
N ARG A 554 -4.12 14.63 15.08
CA ARG A 554 -4.48 15.98 14.64
C ARG A 554 -3.50 16.98 15.23
N LEU A 555 -2.84 17.73 14.38
CA LEU A 555 -1.84 18.71 14.80
C LEU A 555 -2.48 20.05 15.17
N ASN A 556 -1.79 20.78 16.05
CA ASN A 556 -2.09 22.17 16.30
C ASN A 556 -1.57 23.06 15.15
N GLU A 557 -1.93 24.33 15.13
CA GLU A 557 -1.55 25.25 14.05
C GLU A 557 -0.05 25.53 13.99
N GLU A 558 0.64 25.50 15.13
CA GLU A 558 2.09 25.71 15.21
C GLU A 558 2.87 24.52 14.59
N ALA A 559 2.32 23.31 14.68
CA ALA A 559 2.88 22.11 14.07
C ALA A 559 2.41 21.86 12.63
N GLY A 560 1.65 22.79 12.03
CA GLY A 560 1.16 22.72 10.65
C GLY A 560 -0.35 22.62 10.48
N GLY A 561 -1.12 22.30 11.55
CA GLY A 561 -2.59 22.32 11.56
C GLY A 561 -3.31 21.16 10.86
N GLY A 562 -2.60 20.28 10.17
CA GLY A 562 -3.17 19.13 9.46
C GLY A 562 -3.54 17.96 10.38
N SER A 563 -4.08 16.90 9.77
CA SER A 563 -4.40 15.67 10.50
C SER A 563 -4.08 14.42 9.67
N MET A 564 -3.83 13.32 10.35
CA MET A 564 -3.74 12.00 9.73
C MET A 564 -4.65 11.04 10.49
N THR A 565 -5.70 10.58 9.82
CA THR A 565 -6.68 9.61 10.34
C THR A 565 -6.27 8.22 9.90
N ALA A 566 -6.11 7.29 10.82
CA ALA A 566 -5.71 5.92 10.49
C ALA A 566 -6.86 4.94 10.61
N LEU A 567 -7.05 4.12 9.59
CA LEU A 567 -7.95 2.97 9.57
C LEU A 567 -7.13 1.68 9.41
N PRO A 568 -6.52 1.16 10.49
CA PRO A 568 -5.89 -0.14 10.46
C PRO A 568 -6.93 -1.24 10.31
N ILE A 569 -6.58 -2.26 9.51
CA ILE A 569 -7.39 -3.47 9.34
C ILE A 569 -6.67 -4.62 10.04
N ILE A 570 -7.42 -5.38 10.84
CA ILE A 570 -6.97 -6.62 11.46
C ILE A 570 -7.89 -7.76 11.05
N GLU A 571 -7.29 -8.88 10.68
CA GLU A 571 -8.00 -10.12 10.37
C GLU A 571 -8.06 -11.01 11.62
N THR A 572 -9.27 -11.44 11.98
CA THR A 572 -9.50 -12.46 13.02
C THR A 572 -9.72 -13.83 12.41
N GLN A 573 -9.64 -14.87 13.25
CA GLN A 573 -10.01 -16.23 12.91
C GLN A 573 -11.15 -16.67 13.81
N ALA A 574 -12.27 -17.08 13.22
CA ALA A 574 -13.49 -17.49 13.93
C ALA A 574 -13.99 -16.46 14.95
N GLY A 575 -13.85 -15.17 14.65
CA GLY A 575 -14.29 -14.08 15.53
C GLY A 575 -13.46 -13.88 16.80
N ASP A 576 -12.30 -14.54 16.94
CA ASP A 576 -11.47 -14.44 18.14
C ASP A 576 -10.73 -13.08 18.23
N ILE A 577 -11.32 -12.16 19.00
CA ILE A 577 -10.73 -10.86 19.34
C ILE A 577 -9.74 -10.93 20.50
N SER A 578 -9.66 -12.07 21.20
CA SER A 578 -8.76 -12.28 22.34
C SER A 578 -7.36 -12.74 21.93
N ALA A 579 -7.14 -13.01 20.65
CA ALA A 579 -5.84 -13.32 20.08
C ALA A 579 -4.83 -12.17 20.29
N TYR A 580 -3.54 -12.47 20.20
CA TYR A 580 -2.49 -11.54 20.63
C TYR A 580 -2.47 -10.24 19.83
N ILE A 581 -2.48 -10.31 18.51
CA ILE A 581 -2.43 -9.12 17.67
C ILE A 581 -3.71 -8.27 17.75
N PRO A 582 -4.94 -8.84 17.65
CA PRO A 582 -6.17 -8.10 17.86
C PRO A 582 -6.19 -7.30 19.17
N THR A 583 -5.87 -7.97 20.28
CA THR A 583 -5.86 -7.36 21.62
C THR A 583 -4.93 -6.16 21.70
N ASN A 584 -3.71 -6.28 21.12
CA ASN A 584 -2.74 -5.21 21.09
C ASN A 584 -3.26 -3.99 20.30
N VAL A 585 -3.79 -4.21 19.09
CA VAL A 585 -4.25 -3.11 18.23
C VAL A 585 -5.51 -2.44 18.77
N ILE A 586 -6.45 -3.20 19.37
CA ILE A 586 -7.62 -2.63 20.08
C ILE A 586 -7.18 -1.68 21.20
N SER A 587 -6.10 -2.02 21.92
CA SER A 587 -5.60 -1.18 23.02
C SER A 587 -4.92 0.11 22.53
N ILE A 588 -4.28 0.07 21.34
CA ILE A 588 -3.57 1.21 20.73
C ILE A 588 -4.55 2.20 20.08
N THR A 589 -5.64 1.69 19.50
CA THR A 589 -6.59 2.50 18.73
C THR A 589 -7.63 3.22 19.62
N ASP A 590 -8.24 4.26 19.06
CA ASP A 590 -9.27 5.09 19.70
C ASP A 590 -10.69 4.51 19.53
N GLY A 591 -10.79 3.26 19.11
CA GLY A 591 -12.02 2.52 18.89
C GLY A 591 -11.88 1.43 17.85
N GLN A 592 -12.95 0.68 17.65
CA GLN A 592 -13.01 -0.40 16.66
C GLN A 592 -14.39 -0.54 16.02
N ILE A 593 -14.40 -0.88 14.74
CA ILE A 593 -15.53 -1.35 13.95
C ILE A 593 -15.40 -2.87 13.84
N PHE A 594 -16.24 -3.60 14.55
CA PHE A 594 -16.23 -5.07 14.54
C PHE A 594 -17.20 -5.61 13.48
N LEU A 595 -16.68 -6.40 12.55
CA LEU A 595 -17.46 -7.05 11.50
C LEU A 595 -17.65 -8.54 11.85
N GLU A 596 -18.91 -8.95 11.92
CA GLU A 596 -19.31 -10.28 12.35
C GLU A 596 -19.69 -11.16 11.16
N THR A 597 -19.16 -12.39 11.13
CA THR A 597 -19.39 -13.34 10.05
C THR A 597 -20.85 -13.78 9.98
N ASP A 598 -21.51 -13.96 11.12
CA ASP A 598 -22.91 -14.39 11.19
C ASP A 598 -23.85 -13.34 10.61
N LEU A 599 -23.61 -12.05 10.91
CA LEU A 599 -24.37 -10.96 10.30
C LEU A 599 -24.15 -10.89 8.77
N PHE A 600 -22.90 -11.07 8.34
CA PHE A 600 -22.59 -11.08 6.92
C PHE A 600 -23.30 -12.20 6.16
N ASN A 601 -23.31 -13.41 6.73
CA ASN A 601 -23.98 -14.58 6.18
C ASN A 601 -25.52 -14.47 6.24
N ALA A 602 -26.05 -13.77 7.25
CA ALA A 602 -27.46 -13.43 7.34
C ALA A 602 -27.91 -12.36 6.34
N GLY A 603 -26.97 -11.79 5.56
CA GLY A 603 -27.28 -10.77 4.54
C GLY A 603 -27.22 -9.33 5.04
N VAL A 604 -26.93 -9.08 6.31
CA VAL A 604 -26.77 -7.74 6.87
C VAL A 604 -25.41 -7.16 6.41
N ARG A 605 -25.44 -6.15 5.56
CA ARG A 605 -24.24 -5.54 4.97
C ARG A 605 -24.32 -4.02 4.99
N PRO A 606 -23.33 -3.30 5.60
CA PRO A 606 -22.14 -3.83 6.26
C PRO A 606 -22.45 -4.63 7.54
N ALA A 607 -21.68 -5.68 7.80
CA ALA A 607 -21.90 -6.62 8.89
C ALA A 607 -21.41 -6.08 10.25
N VAL A 608 -21.70 -4.82 10.55
CA VAL A 608 -21.21 -4.12 11.75
C VAL A 608 -21.94 -4.59 12.98
N ASN A 609 -21.21 -5.17 13.93
CA ASN A 609 -21.74 -5.46 15.26
C ASN A 609 -21.74 -4.20 16.11
N VAL A 610 -22.92 -3.60 16.31
CA VAL A 610 -23.10 -2.33 17.05
C VAL A 610 -22.74 -2.48 18.55
N GLY A 611 -22.87 -3.68 19.12
CA GLY A 611 -22.55 -3.94 20.53
C GLY A 611 -21.06 -3.96 20.82
N LEU A 612 -20.26 -4.57 19.93
CA LEU A 612 -18.81 -4.71 20.06
C LEU A 612 -18.03 -3.55 19.46
N SER A 613 -18.67 -2.75 18.62
CA SER A 613 -18.05 -1.59 17.98
C SER A 613 -18.13 -0.36 18.87
N VAL A 614 -17.03 0.37 18.97
CA VAL A 614 -16.90 1.54 19.87
C VAL A 614 -16.05 2.62 19.21
N SER A 615 -16.48 3.87 19.27
CA SER A 615 -15.64 5.04 19.04
C SER A 615 -15.42 5.79 20.36
N ARG A 616 -14.15 5.92 20.79
CA ARG A 616 -13.83 6.64 22.04
C ARG A 616 -13.96 8.16 21.88
N VAL A 617 -13.86 8.68 20.66
CA VAL A 617 -14.11 10.09 20.35
C VAL A 617 -15.62 10.37 20.33
N GLY A 618 -16.39 9.47 19.76
CA GLY A 618 -17.84 9.48 19.79
C GLY A 618 -18.45 10.77 19.23
N GLY A 619 -19.48 11.28 19.90
CA GLY A 619 -20.22 12.46 19.44
C GLY A 619 -19.45 13.78 19.38
N ALA A 620 -18.18 13.85 19.79
CA ALA A 620 -17.32 15.01 19.56
C ALA A 620 -16.91 15.12 18.08
N ALA A 621 -16.82 13.97 17.39
CA ALA A 621 -16.49 13.87 15.97
C ALA A 621 -17.73 13.62 15.10
N GLN A 622 -18.89 14.12 15.49
CA GLN A 622 -20.15 13.93 14.75
C GLN A 622 -20.78 15.27 14.38
N LEU A 623 -21.35 15.36 13.20
CA LEU A 623 -22.14 16.53 12.80
C LEU A 623 -23.28 16.76 13.78
N GLY A 624 -23.58 18.03 14.11
CA GLY A 624 -24.60 18.38 15.09
C GLY A 624 -25.98 17.81 14.77
N ALA A 625 -26.38 17.84 13.50
CA ALA A 625 -27.62 17.25 13.01
C ALA A 625 -27.63 15.72 13.12
N MET A 626 -26.52 15.04 12.75
CA MET A 626 -26.41 13.59 12.88
C MET A 626 -26.48 13.16 14.35
N LYS A 627 -25.75 13.84 15.23
CA LYS A 627 -25.79 13.57 16.68
C LYS A 627 -27.19 13.69 17.27
N GLN A 628 -27.99 14.62 16.75
CA GLN A 628 -29.36 14.87 17.20
C GLN A 628 -30.29 13.74 16.78
N VAL A 629 -30.14 13.23 15.57
CA VAL A 629 -30.99 12.19 14.97
C VAL A 629 -30.59 10.80 15.44
N ALA A 630 -29.28 10.50 15.44
CA ALA A 630 -28.77 9.16 15.78
C ALA A 630 -28.62 8.91 17.29
N GLY A 631 -28.89 9.89 18.14
CA GLY A 631 -28.61 9.82 19.58
C GLY A 631 -29.27 8.65 20.33
N ARG A 632 -30.43 8.18 19.88
CA ARG A 632 -31.15 7.03 20.45
C ARG A 632 -30.93 5.72 19.69
N LEU A 633 -30.48 5.81 18.45
CA LEU A 633 -30.40 4.66 17.53
C LEU A 633 -29.62 3.47 18.11
N ARG A 634 -28.52 3.74 18.79
CA ARG A 634 -27.69 2.71 19.42
C ARG A 634 -28.46 1.95 20.54
N MET A 635 -29.21 2.67 21.34
CA MET A 635 -30.02 2.11 22.43
C MET A 635 -31.15 1.25 21.87
N ASP A 636 -31.85 1.77 20.85
CA ASP A 636 -32.98 1.09 20.23
C ASP A 636 -32.53 -0.22 19.55
N LEU A 637 -31.38 -0.20 18.86
CA LEU A 637 -30.78 -1.42 18.26
C LEU A 637 -30.27 -2.42 19.31
N ALA A 638 -29.73 -1.95 20.43
CA ALA A 638 -29.33 -2.84 21.53
C ALA A 638 -30.55 -3.54 22.15
N GLN A 639 -31.61 -2.79 22.42
CA GLN A 639 -32.88 -3.35 22.93
C GLN A 639 -33.50 -4.33 21.92
N TYR A 640 -33.51 -4.00 20.65
CA TYR A 640 -33.98 -4.89 19.60
C TYR A 640 -33.24 -6.23 19.62
N ARG A 641 -31.88 -6.20 19.70
CA ARG A 641 -31.05 -7.42 19.70
C ARG A 641 -31.35 -8.32 20.92
N GLU A 642 -31.47 -7.73 22.09
CA GLU A 642 -31.90 -8.48 23.29
C GLU A 642 -33.25 -9.16 23.09
N LEU A 643 -34.24 -8.40 22.62
CA LEU A 643 -35.59 -8.93 22.40
C LEU A 643 -35.64 -9.97 21.28
N ALA A 644 -34.86 -9.78 20.20
CA ALA A 644 -34.77 -10.72 19.09
C ALA A 644 -34.18 -12.06 19.53
N ALA A 645 -33.18 -12.07 20.42
CA ALA A 645 -32.62 -13.28 21.00
C ALA A 645 -33.65 -14.02 21.85
N PHE A 646 -34.48 -13.32 22.64
CA PHE A 646 -35.54 -13.90 23.42
C PHE A 646 -36.74 -14.40 22.60
N SER A 647 -37.05 -13.73 21.48
CA SER A 647 -38.19 -14.08 20.63
C SER A 647 -38.06 -15.45 19.96
N GLN A 648 -36.82 -15.95 19.81
CA GLN A 648 -36.56 -17.30 19.28
C GLN A 648 -37.03 -18.41 20.23
N PHE A 649 -37.23 -18.10 21.52
CA PHE A 649 -37.58 -19.07 22.54
C PHE A 649 -39.03 -18.96 23.05
N GLY A 650 -39.82 -17.92 22.66
CA GLY A 650 -41.14 -17.65 23.17
C GLY A 650 -42.20 -17.39 22.11
N SER A 651 -43.37 -18.06 22.19
CA SER A 651 -44.44 -17.95 21.21
C SER A 651 -45.43 -16.80 21.46
N ASP A 652 -45.49 -16.21 22.67
CA ASP A 652 -46.43 -15.14 23.04
C ASP A 652 -45.71 -13.85 23.45
N LEU A 653 -45.49 -12.99 22.46
CA LEU A 653 -44.96 -11.66 22.69
C LEU A 653 -46.09 -10.63 22.88
N ASP A 654 -45.98 -9.77 23.87
CA ASP A 654 -46.87 -8.63 24.05
C ASP A 654 -46.79 -7.63 22.90
N LYS A 655 -47.81 -6.75 22.77
CA LYS A 655 -47.91 -5.80 21.65
C LYS A 655 -46.74 -4.82 21.60
N THR A 656 -46.21 -4.42 22.76
CA THR A 656 -45.09 -3.46 22.87
C THR A 656 -43.80 -4.08 22.41
N THR A 657 -43.50 -5.30 22.85
CA THR A 657 -42.33 -6.07 22.43
C THR A 657 -42.35 -6.34 20.91
N ARG A 658 -43.54 -6.72 20.38
CA ARG A 658 -43.71 -6.93 18.94
C ARG A 658 -43.48 -5.65 18.16
N ALA A 659 -43.98 -4.50 18.61
CA ALA A 659 -43.74 -3.20 17.96
C ALA A 659 -42.24 -2.82 17.94
N THR A 660 -41.55 -3.08 19.08
CA THR A 660 -40.06 -2.82 19.15
C THR A 660 -39.28 -3.72 18.20
N LEU A 661 -39.65 -4.99 18.08
CA LEU A 661 -39.05 -5.92 17.13
C LEU A 661 -39.30 -5.47 15.69
N HIS A 662 -40.53 -5.13 15.34
CA HIS A 662 -40.86 -4.62 14.00
C HIS A 662 -40.10 -3.37 13.62
N ARG A 663 -39.91 -2.43 14.55
CA ARG A 663 -39.12 -1.21 14.33
C ARG A 663 -37.63 -1.55 14.18
N GLY A 664 -37.11 -2.45 15.02
CA GLY A 664 -35.71 -2.87 14.96
C GLY A 664 -35.35 -3.58 13.64
N ASP A 665 -36.25 -4.42 13.11
CA ASP A 665 -36.09 -5.04 11.80
C ASP A 665 -35.95 -3.99 10.69
N ARG A 666 -36.79 -2.95 10.69
CA ARG A 666 -36.77 -1.87 9.71
C ARG A 666 -35.55 -0.98 9.85
N MET A 667 -35.12 -0.69 11.09
CA MET A 667 -33.86 0.02 11.34
C MET A 667 -32.67 -0.75 10.82
N THR A 668 -32.65 -2.07 11.03
CA THR A 668 -31.57 -2.93 10.55
C THR A 668 -31.54 -2.95 9.02
N GLU A 669 -32.69 -3.12 8.38
CA GLU A 669 -32.82 -3.11 6.91
C GLU A 669 -32.36 -1.75 6.32
N LEU A 670 -32.78 -0.65 6.95
CA LEU A 670 -32.45 0.68 6.51
C LEU A 670 -30.93 1.01 6.67
N LEU A 671 -30.28 0.42 7.67
CA LEU A 671 -28.83 0.57 7.85
C LEU A 671 -28.00 -0.25 6.85
N MET A 672 -28.64 -1.20 6.13
CA MET A 672 -27.96 -1.91 5.05
C MET A 672 -27.63 -0.95 3.91
N GLN A 673 -26.48 -1.16 3.28
CA GLN A 673 -25.97 -0.31 2.23
C GLN A 673 -25.13 -1.15 1.25
N GLY A 674 -25.33 -0.92 -0.05
CA GLY A 674 -24.55 -1.58 -1.08
C GLY A 674 -23.08 -1.15 -1.09
N GLN A 675 -22.20 -1.99 -1.58
CA GLN A 675 -20.80 -1.64 -1.78
C GLN A 675 -20.64 -0.56 -2.86
N TYR A 676 -19.66 0.32 -2.67
CA TYR A 676 -19.30 1.39 -3.60
C TYR A 676 -20.39 2.43 -3.84
N ALA A 677 -21.25 2.58 -2.85
CA ALA A 677 -22.35 3.53 -2.85
C ALA A 677 -22.35 4.39 -1.57
N PRO A 678 -21.30 5.18 -1.31
CA PRO A 678 -21.26 6.04 -0.14
C PRO A 678 -22.35 7.12 -0.26
N MET A 679 -23.00 7.43 0.87
CA MET A 679 -24.09 8.40 0.96
C MET A 679 -23.60 9.72 1.54
N SER A 680 -24.19 10.83 1.10
CA SER A 680 -23.97 12.15 1.70
C SER A 680 -24.46 12.19 3.16
N ALA A 681 -23.93 13.10 3.95
CA ALA A 681 -24.38 13.26 5.34
C ALA A 681 -25.88 13.63 5.43
N ALA A 682 -26.38 14.42 4.50
CA ALA A 682 -27.79 14.81 4.43
C ALA A 682 -28.68 13.60 4.14
N ASP A 683 -28.31 12.77 3.15
CA ASP A 683 -29.05 11.55 2.81
C ASP A 683 -29.10 10.56 3.96
N GLN A 684 -27.97 10.38 4.64
CA GLN A 684 -27.90 9.52 5.83
C GLN A 684 -28.85 10.02 6.94
N ILE A 685 -28.88 11.33 7.19
CA ILE A 685 -29.75 11.92 8.21
C ILE A 685 -31.24 11.75 7.85
N ILE A 686 -31.61 11.98 6.58
CA ILE A 686 -32.97 11.76 6.10
C ILE A 686 -33.40 10.30 6.35
N SER A 687 -32.55 9.38 5.93
CA SER A 687 -32.79 7.95 6.07
C SER A 687 -32.94 7.54 7.56
N ILE A 688 -31.97 7.87 8.40
CA ILE A 688 -31.96 7.50 9.82
C ILE A 688 -33.12 8.16 10.59
N TYR A 689 -33.45 9.44 10.29
CA TYR A 689 -34.53 10.16 10.91
C TYR A 689 -35.89 9.50 10.62
N SER A 690 -36.08 9.02 9.39
CA SER A 690 -37.33 8.34 9.00
C SER A 690 -37.57 7.07 9.82
N ALA A 691 -36.52 6.30 10.11
CA ALA A 691 -36.63 5.11 10.95
C ALA A 691 -36.76 5.44 12.45
N ALA A 692 -35.94 6.38 12.95
CA ALA A 692 -35.91 6.75 14.35
C ALA A 692 -37.26 7.33 14.84
N GLU A 693 -37.93 8.14 14.00
CA GLU A 693 -39.23 8.74 14.30
C GLU A 693 -40.42 7.82 13.96
N GLY A 694 -40.16 6.61 13.42
CA GLY A 694 -41.17 5.58 13.19
C GLY A 694 -41.97 5.75 11.89
N PHE A 695 -41.54 6.58 10.93
CA PHE A 695 -42.23 6.72 9.62
C PHE A 695 -42.18 5.41 8.83
N CYS A 696 -41.17 4.57 9.05
CA CYS A 696 -41.02 3.29 8.39
C CYS A 696 -41.87 2.16 9.03
N ASP A 697 -42.51 2.40 10.19
CA ASP A 697 -43.22 1.34 10.95
C ASP A 697 -44.34 0.68 10.12
N GLY A 698 -44.98 1.41 9.23
CA GLY A 698 -46.04 0.91 8.35
C GLY A 698 -45.56 0.34 7.00
N VAL A 699 -44.28 0.46 6.68
CA VAL A 699 -43.71 -0.01 5.40
C VAL A 699 -43.34 -1.49 5.50
N GLU A 700 -43.68 -2.30 4.49
CA GLU A 700 -43.24 -3.71 4.41
C GLU A 700 -41.69 -3.81 4.35
N LEU A 701 -41.12 -4.79 5.03
CA LEU A 701 -39.65 -4.94 5.13
C LEU A 701 -38.98 -4.98 3.74
N ARG A 702 -39.55 -5.72 2.79
CA ARG A 702 -39.06 -5.83 1.40
C ARG A 702 -39.09 -4.52 0.60
N ASP A 703 -39.91 -3.54 1.03
CA ASP A 703 -40.12 -2.27 0.34
C ASP A 703 -39.29 -1.11 0.97
N ILE A 704 -38.56 -1.37 2.06
CA ILE A 704 -37.75 -0.36 2.75
C ILE A 704 -36.69 0.27 1.82
N ALA A 705 -36.01 -0.52 1.02
CA ALA A 705 -35.01 -0.01 0.08
C ALA A 705 -35.67 0.89 -1.00
N ARG A 706 -36.86 0.52 -1.49
CA ARG A 706 -37.63 1.33 -2.45
C ARG A 706 -38.14 2.63 -1.80
N TYR A 707 -38.59 2.54 -0.54
CA TYR A 707 -39.02 3.70 0.25
C TYR A 707 -37.86 4.70 0.40
N GLU A 708 -36.67 4.26 0.83
CA GLU A 708 -35.48 5.09 0.99
C GLU A 708 -35.07 5.74 -0.33
N ALA A 709 -35.01 4.96 -1.41
CA ALA A 709 -34.60 5.46 -2.74
C ALA A 709 -35.54 6.57 -3.28
N GLY A 710 -36.81 6.56 -2.94
CA GLY A 710 -37.75 7.61 -3.31
C GLY A 710 -37.82 8.78 -2.32
N LEU A 711 -37.60 8.48 -1.02
CA LEU A 711 -37.66 9.49 0.05
C LEU A 711 -36.58 10.55 -0.11
N ILE A 712 -35.35 10.15 -0.37
CA ILE A 712 -34.18 11.05 -0.44
C ILE A 712 -34.38 12.14 -1.51
N PRO A 713 -34.64 11.81 -2.80
CA PRO A 713 -34.90 12.81 -3.82
C PRO A 713 -36.13 13.70 -3.52
N TYR A 714 -37.16 13.11 -2.90
CA TYR A 714 -38.34 13.85 -2.51
C TYR A 714 -38.02 14.96 -1.49
N VAL A 715 -37.25 14.59 -0.43
CA VAL A 715 -36.83 15.57 0.59
C VAL A 715 -35.94 16.66 -0.04
N HIS A 716 -34.97 16.33 -0.88
CA HIS A 716 -34.17 17.34 -1.58
C HIS A 716 -34.99 18.27 -2.46
N THR A 717 -36.10 17.81 -3.04
CA THR A 717 -37.02 18.63 -3.85
C THR A 717 -37.86 19.56 -2.98
N GLN A 718 -38.39 19.08 -1.86
CA GLN A 718 -39.29 19.84 -0.99
C GLN A 718 -38.54 20.69 0.05
N PHE A 719 -37.29 20.37 0.33
CA PHE A 719 -36.43 21.07 1.30
C PHE A 719 -35.00 21.26 0.74
N PRO A 720 -34.80 22.06 -0.30
CA PRO A 720 -33.51 22.21 -1.00
C PRO A 720 -32.35 22.66 -0.10
N GLU A 721 -32.64 23.50 0.90
CA GLU A 721 -31.61 24.04 1.80
C GLU A 721 -31.10 23.02 2.82
N PHE A 722 -31.67 21.81 2.89
CA PHE A 722 -31.37 20.81 3.91
C PHE A 722 -29.88 20.37 3.88
N GLU A 723 -29.33 20.21 2.70
CA GLU A 723 -27.92 19.80 2.56
C GLU A 723 -26.97 20.88 3.12
N GLU A 724 -27.19 22.14 2.82
CA GLU A 724 -26.38 23.25 3.35
C GLU A 724 -26.50 23.36 4.87
N LEU A 725 -27.70 23.15 5.42
CA LEU A 725 -27.94 23.16 6.86
C LEU A 725 -27.14 22.06 7.55
N VAL A 726 -27.12 20.86 7.01
CA VAL A 726 -26.33 19.72 7.54
C VAL A 726 -24.84 20.00 7.45
N LEU A 727 -24.35 20.50 6.31
CA LEU A 727 -22.94 20.82 6.08
C LEU A 727 -22.44 21.97 6.98
N SER A 728 -23.35 22.85 7.48
CA SER A 728 -22.97 23.87 8.47
C SER A 728 -22.42 23.29 9.78
N GLY A 729 -22.60 21.98 10.02
CA GLY A 729 -22.15 21.26 11.23
C GLY A 729 -22.97 21.55 12.49
N LYS A 730 -23.97 22.45 12.40
CA LYS A 730 -24.81 22.82 13.52
C LYS A 730 -25.96 21.82 13.75
N LYS A 731 -26.58 21.90 14.92
CA LYS A 731 -27.85 21.21 15.17
C LYS A 731 -28.97 21.86 14.39
N LEU A 732 -29.91 21.04 13.95
CA LEU A 732 -31.16 21.56 13.36
C LEU A 732 -32.03 22.23 14.47
N ASP A 733 -32.56 23.36 14.16
CA ASP A 733 -33.50 24.04 15.06
C ASP A 733 -34.90 23.36 15.02
N ARG A 734 -35.82 23.84 15.87
CA ARG A 734 -37.16 23.26 15.99
C ARG A 734 -37.98 23.37 14.71
N ASP A 735 -37.84 24.47 14.00
CA ASP A 735 -38.61 24.73 12.78
C ASP A 735 -38.08 23.89 11.62
N GLN A 736 -36.75 23.74 11.52
CA GLN A 736 -36.09 22.86 10.55
C GLN A 736 -36.46 21.37 10.75
N LEU A 737 -36.46 20.90 12.02
CA LEU A 737 -36.92 19.55 12.35
C LEU A 737 -38.41 19.35 12.07
N ALA A 738 -39.26 20.36 12.39
CA ALA A 738 -40.67 20.27 12.11
C ALA A 738 -40.94 20.19 10.59
N ARG A 739 -40.21 20.98 9.80
CA ARG A 739 -40.29 20.95 8.33
C ARG A 739 -39.82 19.61 7.77
N LEU A 740 -38.68 19.07 8.27
CA LEU A 740 -38.20 17.74 7.87
C LEU A 740 -39.23 16.64 8.18
N ARG A 741 -39.84 16.73 9.36
CA ARG A 741 -40.88 15.80 9.80
C ARG A 741 -42.14 15.88 8.91
N GLU A 742 -42.57 17.08 8.54
CA GLU A 742 -43.71 17.30 7.66
C GLU A 742 -43.46 16.71 6.26
N VAL A 743 -42.28 16.98 5.69
CA VAL A 743 -41.92 16.52 4.35
C VAL A 743 -41.84 14.99 4.31
N ILE A 744 -41.18 14.36 5.30
CA ILE A 744 -41.10 12.88 5.39
C ILE A 744 -42.50 12.29 5.62
N GLY A 745 -43.33 12.91 6.48
CA GLY A 745 -44.69 12.46 6.73
C GLY A 745 -45.56 12.48 5.49
N ALA A 746 -45.50 13.56 4.68
CA ALA A 746 -46.19 13.64 3.42
C ALA A 746 -45.80 12.54 2.44
N TYR A 747 -44.49 12.32 2.25
CA TYR A 747 -44.00 11.21 1.40
C TYR A 747 -44.48 9.85 1.89
N THR A 748 -44.40 9.62 3.20
CA THR A 748 -44.81 8.33 3.78
C THR A 748 -46.29 8.05 3.58
N ALA A 749 -47.15 9.08 3.68
CA ALA A 749 -48.57 8.94 3.43
C ALA A 749 -48.90 8.63 1.94
N ASP A 750 -48.13 9.19 1.02
CA ASP A 750 -48.28 8.91 -0.42
C ASP A 750 -47.68 7.55 -0.82
N PHE A 751 -46.71 7.01 -0.07
CA PHE A 751 -46.07 5.74 -0.36
C PHE A 751 -46.89 4.53 0.11
N GLN A 752 -47.66 4.65 1.20
CA GLN A 752 -48.54 3.61 1.74
C GLN A 752 -49.83 3.50 0.93
#